data_8d51ba19092e229ec30649c95a05c0d9
#
_entry.id   8d51ba19092e229ec30649c95a05c0d9
#
_cell.length_a   1.000
_cell.length_b   1.000
_cell.length_c   1.000
_cell.angle_alpha   90.00
_cell.angle_beta   90.00
_cell.angle_gamma   90.00
#
_symmetry.space_group_name_H-M   'P 1'
#
loop_
_entity.id
_entity.type
_entity.pdbx_description
1 polymer ?
#
loop_
_entity_poly.entity_id
_entity_poly.type
_entity_poly.pdbx_seq_one_letter_code
_entity_poly.pdbx_strand_id
1 'polypeptide(L)'
;MSDLVIVESPAKAKTIKKYLGSGYEVVASMGHVRDLPKSRLSVDIKKNFAPKYEIIKGKEKLVDDLKSAAEKSEHIYLATDPDREGEAISWHLAYILGLPTDETNRVEFNEITKSGVTNGMSNPRSINIDLVNAQQARRILDRLVGYKLSPFISQKIRRGLSAGRVQSVAVRIIVDREEEIRKFKPEEYWSIDAKFIPKGSRKSFSASLYSDENGKIKITNGEQADKIEADLQNAEYVIAKVKNGTRKKSPAPPFITSTLQQEASRKLGFQSRRTMKVAQELYEGVDIEGMGATGLITYMRTDSLRISNVAIEEVTEYIKNSYGEKFLPPKPRFFKSRSNAQDGHEAIRPSMPSLTPDSVKASLTSDQYKLYKLIWNRFTASQMADCIQKTTQADIVANGYTFKASGYRVDFEGFTTLYVESKDVEEEKTTQLPPLEKDMIVRCKELKKNQHFTQPPARYTEASLIKALEEYGIGRPSTYAATITTITSHEYVKREGKSLVPTELGEVTTNLMKERFPKIVNVKFTNQMEEDLDKVEKGTEEWHALLDNFYGDFDKTLKKAKADMEGVKLHLKEDETDIICDKCGRQMVVKVGRYGKFIACPGYPECKNIIKYVEKTGVKCPKCGGDVIIKRTKTKRIFYGCSNYPKCDFVSWNEPTNEKCPQCGGILFKKKGKKPTLFCATEGCGYTKTADTDDK
;
A
#
# COMPACT_ATOMS: atom_id res chain seq x y z
N MET A 1 -10.46 32.09 33.54
CA MET A 1 -10.03 31.97 32.12
C MET A 1 -10.21 30.52 31.75
N SER A 2 -10.33 30.16 30.46
CA SER A 2 -10.42 28.76 30.02
C SER A 2 -9.03 28.28 29.62
N ASP A 3 -8.78 26.98 29.76
CA ASP A 3 -7.54 26.34 29.27
C ASP A 3 -7.59 26.21 27.75
N LEU A 4 -6.44 26.37 27.09
CA LEU A 4 -6.27 26.19 25.64
C LEU A 4 -5.72 24.81 25.31
N VAL A 5 -6.38 24.09 24.40
CA VAL A 5 -5.90 22.81 23.86
C VAL A 5 -5.65 22.98 22.36
N ILE A 6 -4.40 22.81 21.92
CA ILE A 6 -4.02 22.94 20.52
C ILE A 6 -3.83 21.54 19.91
N VAL A 7 -4.60 21.23 18.87
CA VAL A 7 -4.55 19.96 18.13
C VAL A 7 -4.15 20.20 16.66
N GLU A 8 -3.99 19.16 15.87
CA GLU A 8 -3.52 19.27 14.46
C GLU A 8 -4.63 19.62 13.47
N SER A 9 -5.84 19.11 13.70
CA SER A 9 -6.93 19.21 12.72
C SER A 9 -8.24 19.71 13.31
N PRO A 10 -9.10 20.39 12.51
CA PRO A 10 -10.42 20.82 12.95
C PRO A 10 -11.34 19.67 13.36
N ALA A 11 -11.23 18.52 12.71
CA ALA A 11 -12.04 17.34 13.07
C ALA A 11 -11.69 16.85 14.47
N LYS A 12 -10.39 16.72 14.77
CA LYS A 12 -9.88 16.37 16.09
C LYS A 12 -10.32 17.41 17.15
N ALA A 13 -10.25 18.71 16.82
CA ALA A 13 -10.69 19.79 17.71
C ALA A 13 -12.18 19.65 18.06
N LYS A 14 -13.05 19.42 17.08
CA LYS A 14 -14.49 19.22 17.28
C LYS A 14 -14.78 18.06 18.23
N THR A 15 -14.11 16.92 18.03
CA THR A 15 -14.33 15.72 18.83
C THR A 15 -13.83 15.90 20.28
N ILE A 16 -12.63 16.46 20.46
CA ILE A 16 -12.04 16.68 21.78
C ILE A 16 -12.83 17.75 22.57
N LYS A 17 -13.23 18.85 21.93
CA LYS A 17 -14.05 19.90 22.56
C LYS A 17 -15.35 19.35 23.15
N LYS A 18 -15.99 18.41 22.47
CA LYS A 18 -17.19 17.70 22.95
C LYS A 18 -16.95 17.00 24.30
N TYR A 19 -15.77 16.39 24.46
CA TYR A 19 -15.46 15.63 25.70
C TYR A 19 -14.95 16.50 26.83
N LEU A 20 -14.25 17.60 26.53
CA LEU A 20 -13.67 18.51 27.53
C LEU A 20 -14.70 19.55 28.07
N GLY A 21 -15.73 19.88 27.30
CA GLY A 21 -16.76 20.80 27.74
C GLY A 21 -16.35 22.29 27.71
N SER A 22 -17.01 23.13 28.49
CA SER A 22 -16.89 24.61 28.44
C SER A 22 -15.61 25.17 29.06
N GLY A 23 -14.94 24.42 29.96
CA GLY A 23 -13.71 24.86 30.64
C GLY A 23 -12.47 24.95 29.72
N TYR A 24 -12.54 24.41 28.51
CA TYR A 24 -11.44 24.37 27.57
C TYR A 24 -11.80 25.07 26.26
N GLU A 25 -10.88 25.82 25.70
CA GLU A 25 -10.90 26.23 24.29
C GLU A 25 -10.06 25.26 23.46
N VAL A 26 -10.62 24.66 22.39
CA VAL A 26 -9.89 23.70 21.55
C VAL A 26 -9.75 24.26 20.15
N VAL A 27 -8.51 24.46 19.72
CA VAL A 27 -8.16 25.06 18.42
C VAL A 27 -7.27 24.14 17.59
N ALA A 28 -7.25 24.34 16.26
CA ALA A 28 -6.44 23.53 15.37
C ALA A 28 -5.27 24.32 14.77
N SER A 29 -4.06 23.76 14.83
CA SER A 29 -2.86 24.30 14.18
C SER A 29 -2.82 24.04 12.66
N MET A 30 -3.73 23.23 12.15
CA MET A 30 -3.75 22.83 10.74
C MET A 30 -2.44 22.14 10.28
N GLY A 31 -1.85 21.29 11.14
CA GLY A 31 -0.54 20.66 10.97
C GLY A 31 0.61 21.61 11.31
N HIS A 32 1.78 21.40 10.69
CA HIS A 32 2.95 22.27 10.94
C HIS A 32 2.66 23.74 10.65
N VAL A 33 3.07 24.61 11.56
CA VAL A 33 3.00 26.07 11.43
C VAL A 33 4.36 26.68 11.06
N ARG A 34 5.46 25.95 11.33
CA ARG A 34 6.85 26.33 11.10
C ARG A 34 7.60 25.18 10.46
N ASP A 35 8.39 25.42 9.41
CA ASP A 35 9.18 24.40 8.71
C ASP A 35 10.39 25.05 8.01
N LEU A 36 11.26 24.23 7.42
CA LEU A 36 12.32 24.67 6.53
C LEU A 36 11.72 25.21 5.21
N PRO A 37 12.09 26.41 4.76
CA PRO A 37 11.61 26.98 3.48
C PRO A 37 11.78 26.06 2.29
N LYS A 38 10.78 26.01 1.40
CA LYS A 38 10.80 25.13 0.21
C LYS A 38 11.77 25.57 -0.89
N SER A 39 12.20 26.84 -0.87
CA SER A 39 13.01 27.43 -1.96
C SER A 39 14.52 27.25 -1.77
N ARG A 40 14.97 26.91 -0.60
CA ARG A 40 16.39 26.84 -0.22
C ARG A 40 16.70 25.72 0.75
N LEU A 41 17.98 25.34 0.87
CA LEU A 41 18.43 24.26 1.78
C LEU A 41 18.04 24.55 3.22
N SER A 42 18.32 25.78 3.71
CA SER A 42 18.03 26.26 5.06
C SER A 42 18.56 25.40 6.20
N VAL A 43 19.69 24.72 5.94
CA VAL A 43 20.47 23.95 6.91
C VAL A 43 21.91 24.45 6.82
N ASP A 44 22.47 24.90 7.93
CA ASP A 44 23.85 25.39 8.01
C ASP A 44 24.80 24.24 8.37
N ILE A 45 25.36 23.62 7.34
CA ILE A 45 26.23 22.45 7.47
C ILE A 45 27.47 22.75 8.32
N LYS A 46 28.01 24.00 8.23
CA LYS A 46 29.22 24.40 8.99
C LYS A 46 28.94 24.66 10.45
N LYS A 47 27.68 24.87 10.82
CA LYS A 47 27.21 25.06 12.20
C LYS A 47 26.42 23.84 12.66
N ASN A 48 27.05 22.67 12.66
CA ASN A 48 26.41 21.43 13.12
C ASN A 48 25.02 21.19 12.54
N PHE A 49 24.84 21.39 11.23
CA PHE A 49 23.55 21.20 10.54
C PHE A 49 22.39 22.02 11.12
N ALA A 50 22.68 23.16 11.73
CA ALA A 50 21.65 24.02 12.34
C ALA A 50 20.54 24.38 11.35
N PRO A 51 19.28 24.00 11.63
CA PRO A 51 18.15 24.28 10.75
C PRO A 51 17.68 25.74 10.93
N LYS A 52 17.33 26.39 9.82
CA LYS A 52 16.72 27.73 9.83
C LYS A 52 15.22 27.59 9.53
N TYR A 53 14.43 27.41 10.57
CA TYR A 53 13.00 27.30 10.46
C TYR A 53 12.33 28.67 10.30
N GLU A 54 11.26 28.73 9.52
CA GLU A 54 10.44 29.92 9.28
C GLU A 54 8.96 29.55 9.40
N ILE A 55 8.10 30.54 9.72
CA ILE A 55 6.66 30.35 9.65
C ILE A 55 6.29 30.02 8.21
N ILE A 56 5.47 29.00 8.02
CA ILE A 56 5.06 28.55 6.70
C ILE A 56 4.23 29.64 6.02
N LYS A 57 4.64 30.06 4.82
CA LYS A 57 3.96 31.10 4.05
C LYS A 57 2.45 30.82 3.94
N GLY A 58 1.65 31.79 4.34
CA GLY A 58 0.18 31.74 4.37
C GLY A 58 -0.40 31.23 5.68
N LYS A 59 0.44 30.97 6.71
CA LYS A 59 0.03 30.62 8.07
C LYS A 59 0.25 31.73 9.11
N GLU A 60 0.66 32.89 8.66
CA GLU A 60 0.96 34.02 9.52
C GLU A 60 -0.26 34.40 10.38
N LYS A 61 -1.44 34.56 9.75
CA LYS A 61 -2.70 34.84 10.45
C LYS A 61 -3.06 33.75 11.46
N LEU A 62 -2.91 32.48 11.11
CA LEU A 62 -3.19 31.36 12.02
C LEU A 62 -2.26 31.41 13.25
N VAL A 63 -1.00 31.78 13.06
CA VAL A 63 -0.04 31.94 14.16
C VAL A 63 -0.46 33.10 15.08
N ASP A 64 -0.92 34.23 14.51
CA ASP A 64 -1.43 35.38 15.30
C ASP A 64 -2.70 35.02 16.07
N ASP A 65 -3.61 34.25 15.44
CA ASP A 65 -4.83 33.75 16.08
C ASP A 65 -4.49 32.81 17.27
N LEU A 66 -3.51 31.91 17.08
CA LEU A 66 -3.03 31.00 18.14
C LEU A 66 -2.37 31.75 19.30
N LYS A 67 -1.56 32.80 19.05
CA LYS A 67 -0.97 33.65 20.07
C LYS A 67 -2.04 34.39 20.87
N SER A 68 -3.02 34.97 20.17
CA SER A 68 -4.11 35.66 20.79
C SER A 68 -5.01 34.77 21.66
N ALA A 69 -5.17 33.49 21.29
CA ALA A 69 -5.86 32.50 22.10
C ALA A 69 -5.01 32.12 23.33
N ALA A 70 -3.70 31.92 23.15
CA ALA A 70 -2.77 31.60 24.23
C ALA A 70 -2.71 32.69 25.32
N GLU A 71 -2.66 33.99 24.92
CA GLU A 71 -2.63 35.11 25.84
C GLU A 71 -3.90 35.24 26.74
N LYS A 72 -5.02 34.65 26.28
CA LYS A 72 -6.30 34.66 27.01
C LYS A 72 -6.51 33.43 27.89
N SER A 73 -5.62 32.49 27.84
CA SER A 73 -5.76 31.16 28.48
C SER A 73 -4.92 31.10 29.75
N GLU A 74 -5.35 30.29 30.70
CA GLU A 74 -4.65 30.06 31.96
C GLU A 74 -3.55 28.99 31.77
N HIS A 75 -3.91 27.88 31.14
CA HIS A 75 -2.97 26.82 30.77
C HIS A 75 -3.09 26.52 29.28
N ILE A 76 -1.97 26.08 28.69
CA ILE A 76 -1.89 25.73 27.27
C ILE A 76 -1.42 24.27 27.14
N TYR A 77 -2.25 23.43 26.52
CA TYR A 77 -1.97 22.04 26.25
C TYR A 77 -1.71 21.79 24.76
N LEU A 78 -0.62 21.11 24.44
CA LEU A 78 -0.22 20.74 23.10
C LEU A 78 -0.61 19.28 22.84
N ALA A 79 -1.78 19.09 22.21
CA ALA A 79 -2.43 17.78 22.08
C ALA A 79 -2.37 17.22 20.64
N THR A 80 -1.17 17.30 20.03
CA THR A 80 -0.89 16.74 18.70
C THR A 80 -0.79 15.22 18.74
N ASP A 81 -0.73 14.57 17.56
CA ASP A 81 -0.68 13.11 17.46
C ASP A 81 0.48 12.49 18.26
N PRO A 82 0.36 11.24 18.71
CA PRO A 82 1.36 10.60 19.58
C PRO A 82 2.55 10.02 18.79
N ASP A 83 2.97 10.64 17.69
CA ASP A 83 4.15 10.22 16.93
C ASP A 83 5.23 11.33 16.89
N ARG A 84 6.41 11.01 16.34
CA ARG A 84 7.52 11.98 16.24
C ARG A 84 7.17 13.23 15.43
N GLU A 85 6.22 13.14 14.51
CA GLU A 85 5.74 14.29 13.74
C GLU A 85 4.89 15.21 14.60
N GLY A 86 3.95 14.64 15.39
CA GLY A 86 3.17 15.38 16.37
C GLY A 86 4.04 16.02 17.44
N GLU A 87 5.07 15.32 17.93
CA GLU A 87 6.03 15.88 18.88
C GLU A 87 6.77 17.10 18.33
N ALA A 88 7.21 17.02 17.05
CA ALA A 88 7.85 18.16 16.38
C ALA A 88 6.87 19.33 16.17
N ILE A 89 5.59 19.06 15.88
CA ILE A 89 4.56 20.09 15.78
C ILE A 89 4.38 20.78 17.12
N SER A 90 4.28 20.03 18.23
CA SER A 90 4.19 20.57 19.59
C SER A 90 5.41 21.44 19.93
N TRP A 91 6.62 20.96 19.60
CA TRP A 91 7.84 21.74 19.81
C TRP A 91 7.86 23.05 19.01
N HIS A 92 7.39 23.02 17.76
CA HIS A 92 7.29 24.23 16.94
C HIS A 92 6.23 25.21 17.49
N LEU A 93 5.12 24.70 18.03
CA LEU A 93 4.09 25.51 18.69
C LEU A 93 4.63 26.13 19.98
N ALA A 94 5.31 25.35 20.84
CA ALA A 94 5.95 25.84 22.05
C ALA A 94 6.91 27.00 21.75
N TYR A 95 7.77 26.84 20.72
CA TYR A 95 8.66 27.91 20.29
C TYR A 95 7.93 29.20 19.87
N ILE A 96 6.82 29.08 19.10
CA ILE A 96 6.05 30.23 18.60
C ILE A 96 5.30 30.93 19.74
N LEU A 97 4.81 30.17 20.71
CA LEU A 97 4.03 30.64 21.84
C LEU A 97 4.91 31.04 23.04
N GLY A 98 6.23 30.83 22.97
CA GLY A 98 7.15 31.15 24.07
C GLY A 98 7.01 30.22 25.27
N LEU A 99 6.53 28.97 25.07
CA LEU A 99 6.35 27.99 26.13
C LEU A 99 7.67 27.25 26.38
N PRO A 100 8.08 27.03 27.64
CA PRO A 100 9.19 26.17 27.99
C PRO A 100 8.92 24.72 27.57
N THR A 101 9.95 24.02 27.11
CA THR A 101 9.83 22.61 26.63
C THR A 101 9.87 21.58 27.75
N ASP A 102 10.30 21.97 28.93
CA ASP A 102 10.37 21.15 30.15
C ASP A 102 9.09 21.22 31.01
N GLU A 103 8.17 22.12 30.69
CA GLU A 103 6.86 22.15 31.33
C GLU A 103 5.94 21.02 30.87
N THR A 104 5.02 20.61 31.76
CA THR A 104 4.07 19.52 31.51
C THR A 104 2.85 20.03 30.72
N ASN A 105 3.07 20.38 29.47
CA ASN A 105 2.05 20.92 28.55
C ASN A 105 1.76 20.01 27.33
N ARG A 106 2.45 18.90 27.18
CA ARG A 106 2.25 17.93 26.11
C ARG A 106 1.25 16.86 26.52
N VAL A 107 0.21 16.67 25.72
CA VAL A 107 -0.86 15.67 25.94
C VAL A 107 -0.97 14.76 24.73
N GLU A 108 -1.19 13.47 24.97
CA GLU A 108 -1.30 12.44 23.92
C GLU A 108 -2.60 11.65 24.04
N PHE A 109 -3.19 11.34 22.88
CA PHE A 109 -4.40 10.52 22.81
C PHE A 109 -4.17 9.33 21.86
N ASN A 110 -4.10 8.13 22.43
CA ASN A 110 -4.05 6.90 21.64
C ASN A 110 -5.40 6.60 20.96
N GLU A 111 -6.48 7.10 21.53
CA GLU A 111 -7.84 7.03 20.98
C GLU A 111 -8.62 8.30 21.37
N ILE A 112 -9.51 8.77 20.51
CA ILE A 112 -10.30 9.97 20.76
C ILE A 112 -11.70 9.56 21.22
N THR A 113 -11.75 8.98 22.42
CA THR A 113 -12.95 8.64 23.20
C THR A 113 -13.02 9.53 24.44
N LYS A 114 -14.15 9.51 25.16
CA LYS A 114 -14.27 10.24 26.43
C LYS A 114 -13.19 9.78 27.42
N SER A 115 -13.02 8.48 27.58
CA SER A 115 -12.01 7.89 28.49
C SER A 115 -10.58 8.22 28.03
N GLY A 116 -10.28 8.07 26.74
CA GLY A 116 -8.96 8.37 26.16
C GLY A 116 -8.56 9.83 26.32
N VAL A 117 -9.51 10.76 26.05
CA VAL A 117 -9.28 12.20 26.23
C VAL A 117 -9.12 12.56 27.72
N THR A 118 -9.99 12.04 28.60
CA THR A 118 -9.87 12.31 30.05
C THR A 118 -8.54 11.78 30.60
N ASN A 119 -8.14 10.56 30.22
CA ASN A 119 -6.87 9.97 30.66
C ASN A 119 -5.66 10.77 30.16
N GLY A 120 -5.66 11.18 28.89
CA GLY A 120 -4.58 12.00 28.32
C GLY A 120 -4.46 13.36 29.04
N MET A 121 -5.56 14.04 29.26
CA MET A 121 -5.56 15.33 29.99
C MET A 121 -5.14 15.20 31.46
N SER A 122 -5.36 14.05 32.09
CA SER A 122 -4.92 13.80 33.46
C SER A 122 -3.43 13.43 33.59
N ASN A 123 -2.75 13.17 32.46
CA ASN A 123 -1.36 12.75 32.44
C ASN A 123 -0.54 13.59 31.44
N PRO A 124 -0.48 14.91 31.61
CA PRO A 124 0.35 15.77 30.77
C PRO A 124 1.83 15.51 31.06
N ARG A 125 2.68 15.66 30.06
CA ARG A 125 4.13 15.50 30.17
C ARG A 125 4.89 16.68 29.53
N SER A 126 6.19 16.72 29.69
CA SER A 126 7.04 17.60 28.92
C SER A 126 7.21 17.13 27.47
N ILE A 127 7.67 18.02 26.60
CA ILE A 127 8.02 17.68 25.22
C ILE A 127 9.23 16.74 25.24
N ASN A 128 9.13 15.62 24.57
CA ASN A 128 10.24 14.67 24.42
C ASN A 128 11.22 15.17 23.35
N ILE A 129 12.35 15.71 23.79
CA ILE A 129 13.36 16.31 22.92
C ILE A 129 14.04 15.25 22.03
N ASP A 130 14.15 14.02 22.46
CA ASP A 130 14.73 12.93 21.64
C ASP A 130 13.84 12.59 20.44
N LEU A 131 12.53 12.56 20.63
CA LEU A 131 11.56 12.45 19.53
C LEU A 131 11.65 13.63 18.56
N VAL A 132 11.77 14.85 19.07
CA VAL A 132 11.99 16.07 18.27
C VAL A 132 13.29 15.96 17.48
N ASN A 133 14.38 15.55 18.12
CA ASN A 133 15.68 15.38 17.48
C ASN A 133 15.66 14.31 16.39
N ALA A 134 14.98 13.19 16.61
CA ALA A 134 14.81 12.15 15.61
C ALA A 134 14.03 12.67 14.38
N GLN A 135 12.99 13.45 14.59
CA GLN A 135 12.23 14.09 13.48
C GLN A 135 13.09 15.14 12.76
N GLN A 136 13.83 15.99 13.50
CA GLN A 136 14.75 16.97 12.92
C GLN A 136 15.84 16.28 12.09
N ALA A 137 16.51 15.26 12.65
CA ALA A 137 17.53 14.49 11.94
C ALA A 137 16.98 13.92 10.61
N ARG A 138 15.82 13.26 10.66
CA ARG A 138 15.14 12.76 9.45
C ARG A 138 14.87 13.89 8.46
N ARG A 139 14.27 14.99 8.93
CA ARG A 139 13.92 16.14 8.09
C ARG A 139 15.15 16.75 7.40
N ILE A 140 16.26 16.87 8.13
CA ILE A 140 17.53 17.41 7.62
C ILE A 140 18.18 16.44 6.64
N LEU A 141 18.24 15.13 6.94
CA LEU A 141 18.72 14.10 6.02
C LEU A 141 18.00 14.13 4.68
N ASP A 142 16.67 14.10 4.74
CA ASP A 142 15.85 14.09 3.52
C ASP A 142 15.99 15.42 2.75
N ARG A 143 16.21 16.53 3.48
CA ARG A 143 16.53 17.84 2.90
C ARG A 143 17.88 17.85 2.19
N LEU A 144 18.93 17.34 2.84
CA LEU A 144 20.28 17.27 2.27
C LEU A 144 20.31 16.42 1.00
N VAL A 145 19.73 15.22 1.06
CA VAL A 145 19.65 14.34 -0.10
C VAL A 145 18.81 14.99 -1.20
N GLY A 146 17.60 15.43 -0.89
CA GLY A 146 16.68 15.98 -1.86
C GLY A 146 17.23 17.21 -2.57
N TYR A 147 17.77 18.18 -1.85
CA TYR A 147 18.27 19.46 -2.43
C TYR A 147 19.62 19.34 -3.12
N LYS A 148 20.42 18.36 -2.80
CA LYS A 148 21.71 18.16 -3.44
C LYS A 148 21.64 17.17 -4.61
N LEU A 149 20.86 16.10 -4.48
CA LEU A 149 20.77 15.02 -5.46
C LEU A 149 19.72 15.28 -6.55
N SER A 150 18.56 15.85 -6.21
CA SER A 150 17.51 16.13 -7.19
C SER A 150 17.96 17.08 -8.31
N PRO A 151 18.70 18.18 -8.04
CA PRO A 151 19.24 19.01 -9.12
C PRO A 151 20.21 18.26 -10.02
N PHE A 152 21.06 17.40 -9.45
CA PHE A 152 22.01 16.59 -10.22
C PHE A 152 21.26 15.66 -11.19
N ILE A 153 20.29 14.88 -10.69
CA ILE A 153 19.48 13.98 -11.53
C ILE A 153 18.68 14.78 -12.57
N SER A 154 18.10 15.91 -12.17
CA SER A 154 17.34 16.78 -13.08
C SER A 154 18.19 17.34 -14.20
N GLN A 155 19.46 17.64 -13.94
CA GLN A 155 20.40 18.11 -14.95
C GLN A 155 20.83 16.99 -15.92
N LYS A 156 21.02 15.77 -15.37
CA LYS A 156 21.56 14.65 -16.15
C LYS A 156 20.51 13.87 -16.93
N ILE A 157 19.25 13.90 -16.51
CA ILE A 157 18.15 13.18 -17.20
C ILE A 157 17.09 14.17 -17.72
N ARG A 158 16.25 14.71 -16.83
CA ARG A 158 15.12 15.59 -17.18
C ARG A 158 14.78 16.54 -16.03
N ARG A 159 14.44 17.78 -16.33
CA ARG A 159 14.02 18.76 -15.33
C ARG A 159 12.82 18.28 -14.51
N GLY A 160 12.79 18.63 -13.22
CA GLY A 160 11.69 18.35 -12.31
C GLY A 160 11.73 16.97 -11.66
N LEU A 161 12.83 16.24 -11.80
CA LEU A 161 13.02 14.97 -11.09
C LEU A 161 13.38 15.20 -9.64
N SER A 162 12.98 14.27 -8.80
CA SER A 162 13.21 14.26 -7.35
C SER A 162 13.90 12.97 -6.94
N ALA A 163 14.87 13.07 -6.04
CA ALA A 163 15.48 11.92 -5.38
C ALA A 163 15.34 12.06 -3.87
N GLY A 164 15.17 10.93 -3.22
CA GLY A 164 15.13 10.82 -1.77
C GLY A 164 15.55 9.41 -1.37
N ARG A 165 16.02 9.23 -0.12
CA ARG A 165 16.54 7.94 0.37
C ARG A 165 15.55 6.80 0.15
N VAL A 166 14.42 6.83 0.85
CA VAL A 166 13.41 5.76 0.85
C VAL A 166 12.78 5.60 -0.54
N GLN A 167 12.43 6.69 -1.22
CA GLN A 167 11.82 6.63 -2.55
C GLN A 167 12.74 5.99 -3.58
N SER A 168 14.04 6.30 -3.58
CA SER A 168 14.98 5.75 -4.57
C SER A 168 15.22 4.26 -4.37
N VAL A 169 15.24 3.79 -3.12
CA VAL A 169 15.32 2.37 -2.81
C VAL A 169 14.03 1.65 -3.18
N ALA A 170 12.86 2.24 -2.95
CA ALA A 170 11.59 1.65 -3.36
C ALA A 170 11.50 1.47 -4.88
N VAL A 171 11.96 2.47 -5.68
CA VAL A 171 12.04 2.34 -7.14
C VAL A 171 13.04 1.25 -7.53
N ARG A 172 14.22 1.20 -6.89
CA ARG A 172 15.22 0.16 -7.13
C ARG A 172 14.67 -1.24 -6.93
N ILE A 173 13.96 -1.50 -5.83
CA ILE A 173 13.35 -2.81 -5.55
C ILE A 173 12.42 -3.23 -6.70
N ILE A 174 11.64 -2.30 -7.25
CA ILE A 174 10.74 -2.58 -8.38
C ILE A 174 11.52 -2.82 -9.66
N VAL A 175 12.57 -2.03 -9.93
CA VAL A 175 13.44 -2.19 -11.11
C VAL A 175 14.20 -3.52 -11.06
N ASP A 176 14.78 -3.86 -9.90
CA ASP A 176 15.50 -5.12 -9.71
C ASP A 176 14.56 -6.33 -9.97
N ARG A 177 13.31 -6.27 -9.49
CA ARG A 177 12.29 -7.28 -9.78
C ARG A 177 11.97 -7.38 -11.29
N GLU A 178 11.85 -6.28 -11.98
CA GLU A 178 11.61 -6.29 -13.43
C GLU A 178 12.80 -6.86 -14.20
N GLU A 179 14.04 -6.60 -13.74
CA GLU A 179 15.24 -7.24 -14.28
C GLU A 179 15.25 -8.75 -14.04
N GLU A 180 14.83 -9.22 -12.85
CA GLU A 180 14.67 -10.65 -12.55
C GLU A 180 13.66 -11.30 -13.51
N ILE A 181 12.50 -10.64 -13.72
CA ILE A 181 11.46 -11.13 -14.62
C ILE A 181 11.99 -11.25 -16.07
N ARG A 182 12.71 -10.23 -16.55
CA ARG A 182 13.27 -10.23 -17.92
C ARG A 182 14.37 -11.27 -18.13
N LYS A 183 15.14 -11.58 -17.10
CA LYS A 183 16.21 -12.58 -17.14
C LYS A 183 15.72 -14.00 -16.91
N PHE A 184 14.48 -14.15 -16.45
CA PHE A 184 13.90 -15.43 -16.12
C PHE A 184 13.74 -16.29 -17.37
N LYS A 185 14.17 -17.55 -17.26
CA LYS A 185 13.99 -18.56 -18.30
C LYS A 185 13.03 -19.62 -17.77
N PRO A 186 11.86 -19.78 -18.39
CA PRO A 186 10.92 -20.82 -18.00
C PRO A 186 11.56 -22.21 -18.17
N GLU A 187 11.49 -23.03 -17.13
CA GLU A 187 11.87 -24.44 -17.15
C GLU A 187 10.62 -25.32 -17.23
N GLU A 188 10.61 -26.26 -18.12
CA GLU A 188 9.55 -27.23 -18.26
C GLU A 188 9.59 -28.24 -17.12
N TYR A 189 8.43 -28.57 -16.58
CA TYR A 189 8.23 -29.70 -15.68
C TYR A 189 6.82 -30.26 -15.85
N TRP A 190 6.63 -31.49 -15.41
CA TRP A 190 5.36 -32.19 -15.53
C TRP A 190 4.85 -32.62 -14.16
N SER A 191 3.53 -32.70 -14.03
CA SER A 191 2.83 -33.34 -12.92
C SER A 191 1.90 -34.43 -13.47
N ILE A 192 1.72 -35.46 -12.68
CA ILE A 192 0.74 -36.52 -12.97
C ILE A 192 -0.25 -36.53 -11.81
N ASP A 193 -1.49 -36.22 -12.13
CA ASP A 193 -2.59 -36.16 -11.18
C ASP A 193 -3.57 -37.31 -11.49
N ALA A 194 -4.05 -37.96 -10.43
CA ALA A 194 -5.02 -39.04 -10.57
C ALA A 194 -6.29 -38.73 -9.78
N LYS A 195 -7.43 -39.14 -10.33
CA LYS A 195 -8.71 -39.18 -9.60
C LYS A 195 -9.04 -40.61 -9.23
N PHE A 196 -9.16 -40.85 -7.94
CA PHE A 196 -9.47 -42.17 -7.40
C PHE A 196 -10.88 -42.28 -6.87
N ILE A 197 -11.47 -43.47 -6.97
CA ILE A 197 -12.74 -43.80 -6.35
C ILE A 197 -12.51 -45.02 -5.43
N PRO A 198 -12.74 -44.89 -4.11
CA PRO A 198 -12.66 -46.02 -3.19
C PRO A 198 -13.69 -47.10 -3.56
N LYS A 199 -13.34 -48.39 -3.37
CA LYS A 199 -14.26 -49.51 -3.61
C LYS A 199 -15.53 -49.32 -2.76
N GLY A 200 -16.68 -49.41 -3.38
CA GLY A 200 -17.99 -49.17 -2.70
C GLY A 200 -18.42 -47.70 -2.53
N SER A 201 -17.59 -46.74 -2.97
CA SER A 201 -17.93 -45.31 -2.92
C SER A 201 -18.32 -44.77 -4.30
N ARG A 202 -19.15 -43.70 -4.31
CA ARG A 202 -19.40 -42.87 -5.49
C ARG A 202 -18.58 -41.58 -5.50
N LYS A 203 -17.94 -41.24 -4.39
CA LYS A 203 -17.15 -40.02 -4.25
C LYS A 203 -15.73 -40.22 -4.72
N SER A 204 -15.26 -39.38 -5.60
CA SER A 204 -13.87 -39.36 -6.05
C SER A 204 -13.05 -38.37 -5.25
N PHE A 205 -11.73 -38.61 -5.22
CA PHE A 205 -10.75 -37.68 -4.67
C PHE A 205 -9.53 -37.61 -5.58
N SER A 206 -8.80 -36.50 -5.51
CA SER A 206 -7.60 -36.30 -6.32
C SER A 206 -6.34 -36.57 -5.51
N ALA A 207 -5.33 -37.10 -6.16
CA ALA A 207 -3.99 -37.27 -5.63
C ALA A 207 -2.95 -36.95 -6.73
N SER A 208 -1.82 -36.41 -6.31
CA SER A 208 -0.71 -36.10 -7.23
C SER A 208 0.46 -37.07 -7.02
N LEU A 209 1.10 -37.45 -8.09
CA LEU A 209 2.32 -38.26 -8.05
C LEU A 209 3.40 -37.53 -7.25
N TYR A 210 4.00 -38.22 -6.31
CA TYR A 210 4.95 -37.62 -5.38
C TYR A 210 6.35 -38.25 -5.46
N SER A 211 6.41 -39.60 -5.49
CA SER A 211 7.68 -40.32 -5.46
C SER A 211 7.60 -41.63 -6.24
N ASP A 212 8.76 -42.13 -6.60
CA ASP A 212 9.01 -43.51 -7.04
C ASP A 212 9.82 -44.30 -5.99
N GLU A 213 10.40 -45.42 -6.35
CA GLU A 213 11.24 -46.26 -5.50
C GLU A 213 12.54 -45.56 -5.06
N ASN A 214 13.01 -44.59 -5.84
CA ASN A 214 14.24 -43.82 -5.59
C ASN A 214 14.00 -42.55 -4.74
N GLY A 215 12.75 -42.23 -4.43
CA GLY A 215 12.37 -41.08 -3.64
C GLY A 215 11.51 -40.07 -4.39
N LYS A 216 11.60 -38.78 -4.03
CA LYS A 216 10.77 -37.72 -4.63
C LYS A 216 11.09 -37.54 -6.11
N ILE A 217 10.09 -37.75 -6.97
CA ILE A 217 10.22 -37.66 -8.41
C ILE A 217 10.13 -36.23 -8.93
N LYS A 218 10.98 -35.88 -9.92
CA LYS A 218 10.87 -34.63 -10.70
C LYS A 218 10.81 -35.03 -12.17
N ILE A 219 9.69 -34.78 -12.81
CA ILE A 219 9.45 -35.06 -14.21
C ILE A 219 9.82 -33.83 -15.03
N THR A 220 10.86 -33.94 -15.87
CA THR A 220 11.44 -32.77 -16.56
C THR A 220 11.07 -32.68 -18.03
N ASN A 221 10.46 -33.71 -18.61
CA ASN A 221 10.02 -33.71 -20.00
C ASN A 221 8.83 -34.67 -20.23
N GLY A 222 8.21 -34.54 -21.41
CA GLY A 222 7.04 -35.32 -21.79
C GLY A 222 7.30 -36.82 -21.90
N GLU A 223 8.48 -37.27 -22.37
CA GLU A 223 8.82 -38.68 -22.52
C GLU A 223 8.82 -39.40 -21.17
N GLN A 224 9.35 -38.77 -20.12
CA GLN A 224 9.28 -39.30 -18.76
C GLN A 224 7.83 -39.38 -18.27
N ALA A 225 7.01 -38.34 -18.56
CA ALA A 225 5.61 -38.36 -18.19
C ALA A 225 4.82 -39.46 -18.93
N ASP A 226 5.10 -39.69 -20.23
CA ASP A 226 4.48 -40.72 -21.04
C ASP A 226 4.84 -42.12 -20.53
N LYS A 227 6.11 -42.36 -20.18
CA LYS A 227 6.56 -43.64 -19.61
C LYS A 227 5.84 -43.92 -18.29
N ILE A 228 5.79 -42.95 -17.38
CA ILE A 228 5.12 -43.13 -16.09
C ILE A 228 3.62 -43.36 -16.27
N GLU A 229 2.98 -42.63 -17.20
CA GLU A 229 1.57 -42.85 -17.53
C GLU A 229 1.32 -44.29 -18.05
N ALA A 230 2.16 -44.79 -18.95
CA ALA A 230 2.07 -46.12 -19.47
C ALA A 230 2.23 -47.18 -18.37
N ASP A 231 3.21 -47.02 -17.47
CA ASP A 231 3.45 -47.92 -16.34
C ASP A 231 2.26 -47.96 -15.37
N LEU A 232 1.47 -46.88 -15.29
CA LEU A 232 0.36 -46.73 -14.39
C LEU A 232 -1.02 -47.04 -15.00
N GLN A 233 -1.13 -47.20 -16.31
CA GLN A 233 -2.41 -47.27 -17.02
C GLN A 233 -3.29 -48.45 -16.58
N ASN A 234 -2.70 -49.61 -16.27
CA ASN A 234 -3.41 -50.80 -15.81
C ASN A 234 -2.96 -51.29 -14.43
N ALA A 235 -2.37 -50.38 -13.64
CA ALA A 235 -1.86 -50.71 -12.32
C ALA A 235 -2.99 -50.89 -11.31
N GLU A 236 -2.78 -51.74 -10.33
CA GLU A 236 -3.62 -51.83 -9.16
C GLU A 236 -3.17 -50.75 -8.14
N TYR A 237 -4.12 -49.93 -7.71
CA TYR A 237 -3.86 -48.84 -6.75
C TYR A 237 -4.34 -49.22 -5.38
N VAL A 238 -3.42 -49.22 -4.42
CA VAL A 238 -3.68 -49.59 -3.02
C VAL A 238 -3.30 -48.43 -2.09
N ILE A 239 -4.12 -48.13 -1.11
CA ILE A 239 -3.82 -47.16 -0.06
C ILE A 239 -2.81 -47.80 0.89
N ALA A 240 -1.53 -47.45 0.77
CA ALA A 240 -0.48 -47.99 1.62
C ALA A 240 -0.47 -47.37 3.02
N LYS A 241 -0.90 -46.13 3.13
CA LYS A 241 -0.86 -45.38 4.40
C LYS A 241 -1.97 -44.35 4.47
N VAL A 242 -2.60 -44.25 5.64
CA VAL A 242 -3.53 -43.15 5.98
C VAL A 242 -3.06 -42.51 7.28
N LYS A 243 -2.94 -41.19 7.28
CA LYS A 243 -2.60 -40.40 8.46
C LYS A 243 -3.70 -39.38 8.72
N ASN A 244 -4.40 -39.58 9.82
CA ASN A 244 -5.36 -38.62 10.34
C ASN A 244 -4.71 -37.74 11.42
N GLY A 245 -5.03 -36.45 11.41
CA GLY A 245 -4.47 -35.49 12.36
C GLY A 245 -5.40 -34.34 12.66
N THR A 246 -4.99 -33.51 13.58
CA THR A 246 -5.67 -32.26 13.90
C THR A 246 -4.68 -31.11 13.71
N ARG A 247 -5.07 -30.10 12.94
CA ARG A 247 -4.32 -28.87 12.76
C ARG A 247 -5.07 -27.71 13.39
N LYS A 248 -4.38 -26.96 14.26
CA LYS A 248 -4.88 -25.71 14.80
C LYS A 248 -4.38 -24.56 13.92
N LYS A 249 -5.26 -23.67 13.52
CA LYS A 249 -4.93 -22.44 12.82
C LYS A 249 -5.27 -21.27 13.74
N SER A 250 -4.25 -20.54 14.18
CA SER A 250 -4.41 -19.38 15.04
C SER A 250 -4.73 -18.12 14.26
N PRO A 251 -5.47 -17.18 14.85
CA PRO A 251 -5.74 -15.89 14.23
C PRO A 251 -4.46 -15.06 14.08
N ALA A 252 -4.47 -14.20 13.08
CA ALA A 252 -3.42 -13.21 12.92
C ALA A 252 -3.59 -12.06 13.93
N PRO A 253 -2.49 -11.34 14.29
CA PRO A 253 -2.53 -10.20 15.21
C PRO A 253 -3.46 -9.08 14.71
N PRO A 254 -3.89 -8.14 15.57
CA PRO A 254 -4.54 -6.93 15.11
C PRO A 254 -3.65 -6.15 14.15
N PHE A 255 -4.21 -5.17 13.47
CA PHE A 255 -3.46 -4.44 12.46
C PHE A 255 -2.39 -3.51 13.05
N ILE A 256 -1.28 -3.44 12.34
CA ILE A 256 -0.35 -2.31 12.33
C ILE A 256 -0.50 -1.58 10.99
N THR A 257 0.11 -0.41 10.83
CA THR A 257 -0.03 0.42 9.62
C THR A 257 0.26 -0.35 8.33
N SER A 258 1.32 -1.15 8.31
CA SER A 258 1.72 -1.91 7.11
C SER A 258 0.70 -2.99 6.76
N THR A 259 0.25 -3.78 7.74
CA THR A 259 -0.70 -4.86 7.52
C THR A 259 -2.10 -4.35 7.20
N LEU A 260 -2.52 -3.20 7.77
CA LEU A 260 -3.77 -2.53 7.39
C LEU A 260 -3.75 -2.10 5.92
N GLN A 261 -2.67 -1.47 5.47
CA GLN A 261 -2.53 -1.04 4.08
C GLN A 261 -2.52 -2.24 3.12
N GLN A 262 -1.85 -3.33 3.49
CA GLN A 262 -1.81 -4.56 2.71
C GLN A 262 -3.21 -5.17 2.56
N GLU A 263 -3.93 -5.39 3.66
CA GLU A 263 -5.25 -6.02 3.62
C GLU A 263 -6.33 -5.11 3.00
N ALA A 264 -6.27 -3.80 3.23
CA ALA A 264 -7.13 -2.85 2.56
C ALA A 264 -6.91 -2.84 1.03
N SER A 265 -5.68 -2.99 0.59
CA SER A 265 -5.36 -3.14 -0.84
C SER A 265 -5.92 -4.44 -1.42
N ARG A 266 -5.72 -5.58 -0.73
CA ARG A 266 -6.18 -6.89 -1.19
C ARG A 266 -7.70 -7.05 -1.18
N LYS A 267 -8.35 -6.71 -0.06
CA LYS A 267 -9.79 -6.94 0.16
C LYS A 267 -10.70 -5.83 -0.35
N LEU A 268 -10.24 -4.57 -0.25
CA LEU A 268 -11.07 -3.41 -0.58
C LEU A 268 -10.64 -2.71 -1.87
N GLY A 269 -9.47 -3.08 -2.44
CA GLY A 269 -8.88 -2.39 -3.59
C GLY A 269 -8.48 -0.94 -3.28
N PHE A 270 -8.22 -0.62 -2.01
CA PHE A 270 -7.82 0.71 -1.60
C PHE A 270 -6.34 0.92 -1.85
N GLN A 271 -5.99 2.05 -2.45
CA GLN A 271 -4.60 2.51 -2.48
C GLN A 271 -4.17 2.93 -1.06
N SER A 272 -2.89 2.79 -0.75
CA SER A 272 -2.33 3.09 0.57
C SER A 272 -2.66 4.51 1.06
N ARG A 273 -2.61 5.51 0.17
CA ARG A 273 -3.00 6.88 0.49
C ARG A 273 -4.47 6.99 0.90
N ARG A 274 -5.37 6.29 0.19
CA ARG A 274 -6.80 6.27 0.52
C ARG A 274 -7.05 5.59 1.85
N THR A 275 -6.39 4.46 2.09
CA THR A 275 -6.45 3.73 3.37
C THR A 275 -6.08 4.64 4.53
N MET A 276 -4.94 5.33 4.45
CA MET A 276 -4.48 6.20 5.53
C MET A 276 -5.37 7.43 5.71
N LYS A 277 -5.92 8.01 4.64
CA LYS A 277 -6.87 9.11 4.76
C LYS A 277 -8.14 8.68 5.51
N VAL A 278 -8.72 7.55 5.14
CA VAL A 278 -9.94 7.03 5.79
C VAL A 278 -9.66 6.62 7.24
N ALA A 279 -8.50 6.02 7.51
CA ALA A 279 -8.09 5.68 8.88
C ALA A 279 -7.95 6.94 9.75
N GLN A 280 -7.37 8.02 9.21
CA GLN A 280 -7.28 9.31 9.91
C GLN A 280 -8.67 9.86 10.26
N GLU A 281 -9.62 9.82 9.31
CA GLU A 281 -11.00 10.24 9.55
C GLU A 281 -11.67 9.43 10.68
N LEU A 282 -11.46 8.11 10.69
CA LEU A 282 -12.01 7.21 11.73
C LEU A 282 -11.38 7.46 13.10
N TYR A 283 -10.09 7.81 13.15
CA TYR A 283 -9.39 8.15 14.39
C TYR A 283 -9.83 9.50 14.95
N GLU A 284 -9.83 10.55 14.10
CA GLU A 284 -10.13 11.92 14.53
C GLU A 284 -11.59 12.12 14.97
N GLY A 285 -12.48 11.28 14.49
CA GLY A 285 -13.89 11.23 14.87
C GLY A 285 -14.85 11.44 13.71
N VAL A 286 -15.92 10.66 13.76
CA VAL A 286 -17.05 10.70 12.85
C VAL A 286 -18.31 10.97 13.66
N ASP A 287 -19.26 11.69 13.10
CA ASP A 287 -20.54 11.94 13.77
C ASP A 287 -21.38 10.65 13.77
N ILE A 288 -21.50 10.02 14.95
CA ILE A 288 -22.29 8.81 15.17
C ILE A 288 -23.64 9.21 15.73
N GLU A 289 -24.71 8.68 15.15
CA GLU A 289 -26.09 8.96 15.60
C GLU A 289 -26.25 8.63 17.08
N GLY A 290 -26.81 9.57 17.84
CA GLY A 290 -26.99 9.47 19.29
C GLY A 290 -25.71 9.70 20.11
N MET A 291 -24.53 9.66 19.52
CA MET A 291 -23.24 9.85 20.21
C MET A 291 -22.50 11.11 19.79
N GLY A 292 -22.79 11.67 18.59
CA GLY A 292 -22.06 12.80 17.99
C GLY A 292 -20.62 12.41 17.61
N ALA A 293 -19.76 13.39 17.42
CA ALA A 293 -18.37 13.16 16.98
C ALA A 293 -17.62 12.20 17.93
N THR A 294 -17.12 11.10 17.40
CA THR A 294 -16.51 9.99 18.15
C THR A 294 -15.40 9.32 17.33
N GLY A 295 -14.21 9.15 17.92
CA GLY A 295 -13.13 8.37 17.32
C GLY A 295 -13.45 6.87 17.38
N LEU A 296 -13.44 6.21 16.23
CA LEU A 296 -13.83 4.81 16.10
C LEU A 296 -12.66 3.84 16.17
N ILE A 297 -11.45 4.31 15.98
CA ILE A 297 -10.23 3.47 16.02
C ILE A 297 -9.13 4.14 16.83
N THR A 298 -8.17 3.33 17.29
CA THR A 298 -6.92 3.80 17.86
C THR A 298 -6.04 4.45 16.81
N TYR A 299 -4.98 5.13 17.23
CA TYR A 299 -4.03 5.81 16.35
C TYR A 299 -3.47 4.86 15.27
N MET A 300 -3.60 5.28 14.02
CA MET A 300 -3.37 4.39 12.86
C MET A 300 -1.93 4.36 12.34
N ARG A 301 -1.03 5.23 12.82
CA ARG A 301 0.39 5.19 12.46
C ARG A 301 1.17 4.49 13.56
N THR A 302 1.12 3.19 13.58
CA THR A 302 1.73 2.35 14.60
C THR A 302 2.34 1.09 13.99
N ASP A 303 3.40 0.61 14.57
CA ASP A 303 3.99 -0.71 14.36
C ASP A 303 3.89 -1.60 15.61
N SER A 304 3.19 -1.12 16.65
CA SER A 304 2.92 -1.84 17.88
C SER A 304 1.76 -2.83 17.70
N LEU A 305 1.91 -4.00 18.28
CA LEU A 305 0.86 -5.03 18.41
C LEU A 305 0.26 -5.07 19.82
N ARG A 306 0.63 -4.14 20.70
CA ARG A 306 0.11 -4.04 22.06
C ARG A 306 -1.39 -3.74 22.03
N ILE A 307 -2.11 -4.32 22.95
CA ILE A 307 -3.53 -4.08 23.18
C ILE A 307 -3.69 -3.74 24.66
N SER A 308 -4.47 -2.72 24.99
CA SER A 308 -4.78 -2.39 26.39
C SER A 308 -5.62 -3.50 27.05
N ASN A 309 -5.45 -3.68 28.35
CA ASN A 309 -6.23 -4.68 29.11
C ASN A 309 -7.74 -4.39 29.03
N VAL A 310 -8.12 -3.11 29.08
CA VAL A 310 -9.53 -2.70 28.94
C VAL A 310 -10.11 -3.19 27.62
N ALA A 311 -9.39 -2.98 26.50
CA ALA A 311 -9.86 -3.44 25.19
C ALA A 311 -9.92 -4.97 25.08
N ILE A 312 -9.03 -5.69 25.77
CA ILE A 312 -9.08 -7.16 25.85
C ILE A 312 -10.32 -7.62 26.62
N GLU A 313 -10.63 -6.98 27.74
CA GLU A 313 -11.81 -7.28 28.55
C GLU A 313 -13.09 -7.03 27.76
N GLU A 314 -13.24 -5.86 27.16
CA GLU A 314 -14.41 -5.49 26.36
C GLU A 314 -14.65 -6.42 25.17
N VAL A 315 -13.60 -6.78 24.42
CA VAL A 315 -13.75 -7.68 23.27
C VAL A 315 -14.01 -9.12 23.72
N THR A 316 -13.47 -9.54 24.88
CA THR A 316 -13.74 -10.86 25.46
C THR A 316 -15.20 -10.99 25.85
N GLU A 317 -15.75 -9.97 26.52
CA GLU A 317 -17.17 -9.92 26.88
C GLU A 317 -18.05 -9.91 25.60
N TYR A 318 -17.69 -9.12 24.60
CA TYR A 318 -18.39 -9.10 23.32
C TYR A 318 -18.39 -10.49 22.63
N ILE A 319 -17.25 -11.17 22.56
CA ILE A 319 -17.15 -12.51 21.97
C ILE A 319 -18.01 -13.51 22.74
N LYS A 320 -17.94 -13.47 24.07
CA LYS A 320 -18.73 -14.34 24.92
C LYS A 320 -20.24 -14.19 24.67
N ASN A 321 -20.71 -12.95 24.62
CA ASN A 321 -22.13 -12.63 24.47
C ASN A 321 -22.65 -12.89 23.06
N SER A 322 -21.83 -12.66 22.02
CA SER A 322 -22.26 -12.75 20.61
C SER A 322 -22.01 -14.11 19.97
N TYR A 323 -20.97 -14.84 20.39
CA TYR A 323 -20.55 -16.12 19.77
C TYR A 323 -20.55 -17.29 20.77
N GLY A 324 -20.53 -17.02 22.08
CA GLY A 324 -20.49 -18.01 23.14
C GLY A 324 -19.07 -18.36 23.59
N GLU A 325 -18.96 -18.95 24.79
CA GLU A 325 -17.68 -19.24 25.48
C GLU A 325 -16.70 -20.11 24.65
N LYS A 326 -17.20 -21.02 23.82
CA LYS A 326 -16.36 -21.88 22.96
C LYS A 326 -15.53 -21.11 21.96
N PHE A 327 -15.90 -19.87 21.64
CA PHE A 327 -15.14 -19.00 20.74
C PHE A 327 -14.05 -18.19 21.44
N LEU A 328 -13.95 -18.30 22.78
CA LEU A 328 -12.85 -17.69 23.54
C LEU A 328 -11.63 -18.63 23.57
N PRO A 329 -10.41 -18.09 23.44
CA PRO A 329 -9.21 -18.87 23.71
C PRO A 329 -9.08 -19.17 25.21
N PRO A 330 -8.33 -20.20 25.61
CA PRO A 330 -8.14 -20.55 27.03
C PRO A 330 -7.53 -19.43 27.88
N LYS A 331 -6.78 -18.52 27.24
CA LYS A 331 -6.19 -17.32 27.84
C LYS A 331 -6.25 -16.18 26.84
N PRO A 332 -6.38 -14.92 27.27
CA PRO A 332 -6.27 -13.76 26.38
C PRO A 332 -4.99 -13.81 25.55
N ARG A 333 -5.07 -13.34 24.30
CA ARG A 333 -3.94 -13.37 23.39
C ARG A 333 -3.17 -12.07 23.44
N PHE A 334 -1.88 -12.19 23.68
CA PHE A 334 -0.92 -11.10 23.58
C PHE A 334 0.02 -11.35 22.40
N PHE A 335 0.31 -10.30 21.65
CA PHE A 335 1.18 -10.36 20.48
C PHE A 335 2.46 -9.57 20.73
N LYS A 336 3.60 -10.15 20.37
CA LYS A 336 4.87 -9.47 20.49
C LYS A 336 5.06 -8.51 19.32
N SER A 337 5.27 -7.24 19.62
CA SER A 337 5.77 -6.26 18.66
C SER A 337 7.22 -6.57 18.30
N ARG A 338 7.71 -6.02 17.19
CA ARG A 338 9.15 -6.06 16.87
C ARG A 338 9.92 -5.28 17.94
N SER A 339 11.18 -5.62 18.14
CA SER A 339 12.06 -5.00 19.17
C SER A 339 12.20 -3.47 19.03
N ASN A 340 11.91 -2.94 17.86
CA ASN A 340 12.01 -1.50 17.54
C ASN A 340 10.64 -0.80 17.46
N ALA A 341 9.54 -1.47 17.85
CA ALA A 341 8.23 -0.84 17.87
C ALA A 341 8.15 0.23 18.97
N GLN A 342 7.38 1.28 18.72
CA GLN A 342 7.15 2.35 19.69
C GLN A 342 6.32 1.83 20.86
N ASP A 343 6.91 1.78 22.05
CA ASP A 343 6.29 1.18 23.26
C ASP A 343 5.02 1.92 23.73
N GLY A 344 4.89 3.21 23.42
CA GLY A 344 3.72 4.03 23.79
C GLY A 344 2.46 3.76 22.98
N HIS A 345 2.59 3.13 21.80
CA HIS A 345 1.47 2.92 20.89
C HIS A 345 0.73 1.60 21.15
N GLU A 346 -0.51 1.55 20.67
CA GLU A 346 -1.31 0.32 20.57
C GLU A 346 -1.46 -0.10 19.09
N ALA A 347 -1.89 -1.35 18.89
CA ALA A 347 -2.32 -1.83 17.59
C ALA A 347 -3.57 -1.06 17.10
N ILE A 348 -3.80 -1.07 15.79
CA ILE A 348 -4.99 -0.47 15.19
C ILE A 348 -6.19 -1.37 15.51
N ARG A 349 -7.10 -0.87 16.33
CA ARG A 349 -8.29 -1.57 16.80
C ARG A 349 -9.49 -0.62 16.89
N PRO A 350 -10.74 -1.12 16.96
CA PRO A 350 -11.85 -0.28 17.34
C PRO A 350 -11.62 0.28 18.76
N SER A 351 -11.95 1.55 18.94
CA SER A 351 -11.90 2.20 20.27
C SER A 351 -12.92 1.58 21.23
N MET A 352 -14.07 1.19 20.70
CA MET A 352 -15.15 0.53 21.45
C MET A 352 -15.63 -0.69 20.65
N PRO A 353 -15.27 -1.91 21.03
CA PRO A 353 -15.69 -3.14 20.35
C PRO A 353 -17.22 -3.34 20.25
N SER A 354 -17.96 -2.78 21.18
CA SER A 354 -19.44 -2.79 21.21
C SER A 354 -20.07 -2.01 20.03
N LEU A 355 -19.36 -1.05 19.46
CA LEU A 355 -19.76 -0.36 18.23
C LEU A 355 -19.46 -1.25 17.03
N THR A 356 -20.35 -2.20 16.78
CA THR A 356 -20.20 -3.12 15.65
C THR A 356 -20.28 -2.37 14.30
N PRO A 357 -19.66 -2.88 13.22
CA PRO A 357 -19.74 -2.22 11.92
C PRO A 357 -21.18 -1.95 11.47
N ASP A 358 -22.11 -2.86 11.76
CA ASP A 358 -23.50 -2.71 11.33
C ASP A 358 -24.25 -1.67 12.17
N SER A 359 -23.92 -1.49 13.46
CA SER A 359 -24.55 -0.48 14.33
C SER A 359 -24.19 0.96 13.93
N VAL A 360 -22.99 1.18 13.37
CA VAL A 360 -22.51 2.51 12.95
C VAL A 360 -22.63 2.77 11.45
N LYS A 361 -23.16 1.80 10.68
CA LYS A 361 -23.17 1.84 9.22
C LYS A 361 -23.89 3.07 8.65
N ALA A 362 -24.98 3.49 9.25
CA ALA A 362 -25.78 4.64 8.80
C ALA A 362 -24.99 5.96 8.92
N SER A 363 -24.11 6.07 9.89
CA SER A 363 -23.27 7.25 10.16
C SER A 363 -22.00 7.30 9.32
N LEU A 364 -21.64 6.23 8.61
CA LEU A 364 -20.37 6.11 7.89
C LEU A 364 -20.54 6.23 6.38
N THR A 365 -19.57 6.86 5.73
CA THR A 365 -19.41 6.74 4.28
C THR A 365 -19.07 5.30 3.90
N SER A 366 -19.29 4.94 2.64
CA SER A 366 -18.96 3.58 2.14
C SER A 366 -17.51 3.16 2.40
N ASP A 367 -16.56 4.10 2.31
CA ASP A 367 -15.15 3.84 2.53
C ASP A 367 -14.84 3.66 4.01
N GLN A 368 -15.39 4.54 4.85
CA GLN A 368 -15.25 4.46 6.31
C GLN A 368 -15.84 3.15 6.84
N TYR A 369 -17.04 2.79 6.39
CA TYR A 369 -17.66 1.51 6.78
C TYR A 369 -16.81 0.30 6.39
N LYS A 370 -16.32 0.26 5.15
CA LYS A 370 -15.49 -0.87 4.68
C LYS A 370 -14.20 -1.01 5.48
N LEU A 371 -13.52 0.10 5.73
CA LEU A 371 -12.25 0.09 6.46
C LEU A 371 -12.48 -0.21 7.95
N TYR A 372 -13.50 0.39 8.58
CA TYR A 372 -13.87 0.10 9.96
C TYR A 372 -14.22 -1.37 10.13
N LYS A 373 -15.06 -1.94 9.24
CA LYS A 373 -15.41 -3.36 9.27
C LYS A 373 -14.19 -4.27 9.14
N LEU A 374 -13.22 -3.89 8.30
CA LEU A 374 -11.97 -4.64 8.15
C LEU A 374 -11.17 -4.64 9.46
N ILE A 375 -11.02 -3.47 10.10
CA ILE A 375 -10.29 -3.29 11.36
C ILE A 375 -10.99 -4.03 12.49
N TRP A 376 -12.29 -3.85 12.61
CA TRP A 376 -13.12 -4.46 13.66
C TRP A 376 -13.09 -5.98 13.57
N ASN A 377 -13.33 -6.56 12.40
CA ASN A 377 -13.29 -8.00 12.17
C ASN A 377 -11.92 -8.60 12.51
N ARG A 378 -10.83 -7.95 12.09
CA ARG A 378 -9.47 -8.42 12.37
C ARG A 378 -9.14 -8.40 13.85
N PHE A 379 -9.49 -7.31 14.54
CA PHE A 379 -9.26 -7.18 15.97
C PHE A 379 -10.05 -8.21 16.75
N THR A 380 -11.36 -8.31 16.53
CA THR A 380 -12.22 -9.27 17.23
C THR A 380 -11.75 -10.71 16.96
N ALA A 381 -11.48 -11.05 15.70
CA ALA A 381 -10.95 -12.36 15.33
C ALA A 381 -9.61 -12.67 16.01
N SER A 382 -8.75 -11.67 16.23
CA SER A 382 -7.46 -11.85 16.90
C SER A 382 -7.58 -12.37 18.34
N GLN A 383 -8.70 -12.10 19.00
CA GLN A 383 -9.01 -12.52 20.36
C GLN A 383 -9.93 -13.75 20.43
N MET A 384 -10.28 -14.36 19.29
CA MET A 384 -11.09 -15.57 19.23
C MET A 384 -10.25 -16.85 19.30
N ALA A 385 -10.91 -17.98 19.56
CA ALA A 385 -10.33 -19.31 19.59
C ALA A 385 -9.79 -19.73 18.21
N ASP A 386 -8.83 -20.66 18.21
CA ASP A 386 -8.26 -21.25 16.99
C ASP A 386 -9.33 -21.95 16.14
N CYS A 387 -9.15 -21.90 14.84
CA CYS A 387 -9.84 -22.79 13.92
C CYS A 387 -9.22 -24.19 14.00
N ILE A 388 -10.06 -25.21 14.24
CA ILE A 388 -9.64 -26.60 14.33
C ILE A 388 -10.01 -27.31 13.02
N GLN A 389 -9.01 -27.91 12.41
CA GLN A 389 -9.15 -28.66 11.16
C GLN A 389 -8.75 -30.10 11.37
N LYS A 390 -9.61 -31.04 11.02
CA LYS A 390 -9.28 -32.47 10.90
C LYS A 390 -8.65 -32.71 9.54
N THR A 391 -7.40 -33.14 9.53
CA THR A 391 -6.63 -33.40 8.31
C THR A 391 -6.56 -34.89 8.04
N THR A 392 -6.67 -35.28 6.77
CA THR A 392 -6.42 -36.65 6.30
C THR A 392 -5.39 -36.58 5.18
N GLN A 393 -4.38 -37.42 5.26
CA GLN A 393 -3.39 -37.64 4.21
C GLN A 393 -3.39 -39.14 3.88
N ALA A 394 -3.32 -39.46 2.60
CA ALA A 394 -3.22 -40.85 2.13
C ALA A 394 -2.10 -40.98 1.12
N ASP A 395 -1.31 -42.04 1.25
CA ASP A 395 -0.33 -42.47 0.28
C ASP A 395 -0.93 -43.65 -0.50
N ILE A 396 -1.07 -43.51 -1.81
CA ILE A 396 -1.61 -44.48 -2.72
C ILE A 396 -0.45 -45.03 -3.57
N VAL A 397 -0.24 -46.30 -3.56
CA VAL A 397 0.87 -46.94 -4.29
C VAL A 397 0.38 -47.76 -5.46
N ALA A 398 1.15 -47.77 -6.56
CA ALA A 398 0.95 -48.58 -7.75
C ALA A 398 2.28 -48.70 -8.49
N ASN A 399 2.72 -49.93 -8.83
CA ASN A 399 3.90 -50.19 -9.64
C ASN A 399 5.17 -49.43 -9.22
N GLY A 400 5.44 -49.32 -7.90
CA GLY A 400 6.60 -48.59 -7.37
C GLY A 400 6.40 -47.08 -7.24
N TYR A 401 5.31 -46.54 -7.78
CA TYR A 401 4.98 -45.11 -7.67
C TYR A 401 4.06 -44.83 -6.49
N THR A 402 4.24 -43.68 -5.88
CA THR A 402 3.40 -43.18 -4.75
C THR A 402 2.72 -41.90 -5.11
N PHE A 403 1.38 -41.88 -5.02
CA PHE A 403 0.56 -40.69 -5.10
C PHE A 403 0.22 -40.21 -3.69
N LYS A 404 0.18 -38.91 -3.49
CA LYS A 404 -0.27 -38.28 -2.23
C LYS A 404 -1.58 -37.56 -2.41
N ALA A 405 -2.54 -37.92 -1.58
CA ALA A 405 -3.78 -37.17 -1.39
C ALA A 405 -3.75 -36.46 -0.05
N SER A 406 -4.19 -35.23 0.01
CA SER A 406 -4.36 -34.49 1.25
C SER A 406 -5.67 -33.71 1.23
N GLY A 407 -6.33 -33.69 2.38
CA GLY A 407 -7.56 -32.93 2.55
C GLY A 407 -7.77 -32.54 4.01
N TYR A 408 -8.66 -31.61 4.23
CA TYR A 408 -9.11 -31.28 5.58
C TYR A 408 -10.60 -30.92 5.60
N ARG A 409 -11.19 -31.07 6.75
CA ARG A 409 -12.49 -30.49 7.06
C ARG A 409 -12.36 -29.57 8.27
N VAL A 410 -13.13 -28.52 8.30
CA VAL A 410 -13.23 -27.65 9.47
C VAL A 410 -14.12 -28.35 10.49
N ASP A 411 -13.53 -28.60 11.67
CA ASP A 411 -14.21 -29.24 12.81
C ASP A 411 -14.80 -28.16 13.74
N PHE A 412 -14.06 -27.06 13.90
CA PHE A 412 -14.50 -25.85 14.60
C PHE A 412 -13.95 -24.62 13.88
N GLU A 413 -14.83 -23.69 13.49
CA GLU A 413 -14.45 -22.53 12.71
C GLU A 413 -13.60 -21.52 13.50
N GLY A 414 -13.88 -21.36 14.81
CA GLY A 414 -13.18 -20.40 15.64
C GLY A 414 -13.17 -19.00 15.02
N PHE A 415 -12.03 -18.34 14.99
CA PHE A 415 -11.87 -16.99 14.46
C PHE A 415 -12.22 -16.86 12.94
N THR A 416 -12.20 -17.96 12.19
CA THR A 416 -12.47 -17.93 10.74
C THR A 416 -13.94 -17.63 10.42
N THR A 417 -14.84 -17.76 11.40
CA THR A 417 -16.23 -17.30 11.30
C THR A 417 -16.30 -15.81 10.96
N LEU A 418 -15.33 -15.01 11.44
CA LEU A 418 -15.34 -13.57 11.34
C LEU A 418 -14.31 -13.03 10.35
N TYR A 419 -13.13 -13.64 10.31
CA TYR A 419 -12.03 -13.11 9.53
C TYR A 419 -11.09 -14.19 8.98
N VAL A 420 -10.80 -14.08 7.69
CA VAL A 420 -9.73 -14.86 7.03
C VAL A 420 -8.80 -13.87 6.32
N GLU A 421 -7.49 -14.02 6.54
CA GLU A 421 -6.47 -13.18 5.91
C GLU A 421 -6.37 -13.46 4.40
N SER A 422 -6.20 -12.41 3.59
CA SER A 422 -6.00 -12.58 2.16
C SER A 422 -4.55 -12.96 1.86
N LYS A 423 -4.37 -13.78 0.81
CA LYS A 423 -3.05 -14.13 0.26
C LYS A 423 -2.91 -13.53 -1.14
N ASP A 424 -1.68 -13.24 -1.53
CA ASP A 424 -1.38 -12.72 -2.87
C ASP A 424 -1.51 -13.82 -3.96
N VAL A 425 -1.49 -15.10 -3.55
CA VAL A 425 -1.68 -16.27 -4.42
C VAL A 425 -2.89 -17.05 -3.90
N GLU A 426 -3.81 -17.39 -4.78
CA GLU A 426 -4.93 -18.26 -4.44
C GLU A 426 -4.42 -19.65 -4.04
N GLU A 427 -4.77 -20.11 -2.84
CA GLU A 427 -4.56 -21.48 -2.45
C GLU A 427 -5.57 -22.38 -3.15
N GLU A 428 -5.12 -23.52 -3.69
CA GLU A 428 -6.01 -24.54 -4.18
C GLU A 428 -7.01 -24.94 -3.08
N LYS A 429 -8.28 -24.98 -3.46
CA LYS A 429 -9.35 -25.43 -2.56
C LYS A 429 -9.11 -26.89 -2.22
N THR A 430 -8.53 -27.13 -1.06
CA THR A 430 -8.34 -28.48 -0.55
C THR A 430 -9.70 -29.10 -0.23
N THR A 431 -10.07 -30.13 -0.97
CA THR A 431 -11.33 -30.84 -0.80
C THR A 431 -11.23 -31.84 0.35
N GLN A 432 -12.32 -32.05 1.07
CA GLN A 432 -12.42 -33.13 2.05
C GLN A 432 -12.27 -34.48 1.36
N LEU A 433 -11.35 -35.33 1.83
CA LEU A 433 -11.21 -36.69 1.36
C LEU A 433 -12.41 -37.54 1.86
N PRO A 434 -12.87 -38.56 1.09
CA PRO A 434 -13.80 -39.56 1.60
C PRO A 434 -13.14 -40.37 2.72
N PRO A 435 -13.89 -41.20 3.47
CA PRO A 435 -13.28 -42.15 4.39
C PRO A 435 -12.34 -43.10 3.64
N LEU A 436 -11.09 -43.14 4.10
CA LEU A 436 -10.02 -43.96 3.53
C LEU A 436 -9.40 -44.80 4.63
N GLU A 437 -9.07 -46.07 4.29
CA GLU A 437 -8.43 -47.00 5.19
C GLU A 437 -7.17 -47.61 4.51
N LYS A 438 -6.23 -48.04 5.32
CA LYS A 438 -5.06 -48.75 4.81
C LYS A 438 -5.49 -50.05 4.13
N ASP A 439 -4.72 -50.46 3.13
CA ASP A 439 -4.92 -51.66 2.30
C ASP A 439 -6.21 -51.64 1.44
N MET A 440 -6.94 -50.49 1.41
CA MET A 440 -8.08 -50.30 0.55
C MET A 440 -7.67 -50.16 -0.92
N ILE A 441 -8.29 -50.97 -1.79
CA ILE A 441 -8.11 -50.85 -3.25
C ILE A 441 -8.95 -49.69 -3.74
N VAL A 442 -8.35 -48.83 -4.56
CA VAL A 442 -9.01 -47.68 -5.17
C VAL A 442 -8.94 -47.80 -6.71
N ARG A 443 -10.02 -47.47 -7.37
CA ARG A 443 -10.06 -47.48 -8.84
C ARG A 443 -9.59 -46.12 -9.34
N CYS A 444 -8.62 -46.08 -10.22
CA CYS A 444 -8.26 -44.91 -10.98
C CYS A 444 -9.37 -44.61 -12.00
N LYS A 445 -10.03 -43.44 -11.85
CA LYS A 445 -11.04 -42.95 -12.78
C LYS A 445 -10.43 -42.15 -13.92
N GLU A 446 -9.40 -41.40 -13.62
CA GLU A 446 -8.73 -40.48 -14.53
C GLU A 446 -7.29 -40.35 -14.11
N LEU A 447 -6.37 -40.54 -15.03
CA LEU A 447 -4.95 -40.25 -14.89
C LEU A 447 -4.65 -39.12 -15.86
N LYS A 448 -4.08 -38.02 -15.38
CA LYS A 448 -3.84 -36.84 -16.19
C LYS A 448 -2.41 -36.35 -16.01
N LYS A 449 -1.69 -36.25 -17.12
CA LYS A 449 -0.40 -35.59 -17.17
C LYS A 449 -0.59 -34.14 -17.55
N ASN A 450 0.06 -33.22 -16.82
CA ASN A 450 -0.03 -31.79 -17.04
C ASN A 450 1.39 -31.26 -17.28
N GLN A 451 1.54 -30.54 -18.37
CA GLN A 451 2.76 -29.78 -18.66
C GLN A 451 2.70 -28.44 -17.94
N HIS A 452 3.79 -28.09 -17.33
CA HIS A 452 3.95 -26.82 -16.62
C HIS A 452 5.26 -26.15 -17.02
N PHE A 453 5.30 -24.86 -16.88
CA PHE A 453 6.53 -24.08 -16.97
C PHE A 453 6.66 -23.25 -15.70
N THR A 454 7.87 -23.20 -15.16
CA THR A 454 8.15 -22.30 -14.03
C THR A 454 7.79 -20.87 -14.44
N GLN A 455 7.24 -20.11 -13.48
CA GLN A 455 6.82 -18.73 -13.72
C GLN A 455 7.85 -17.77 -13.12
N PRO A 456 8.06 -16.60 -13.74
CA PRO A 456 8.90 -15.57 -13.15
C PRO A 456 8.29 -15.08 -11.81
N PRO A 457 9.10 -14.46 -10.95
CA PRO A 457 8.57 -13.88 -9.73
C PRO A 457 7.52 -12.81 -10.08
N ALA A 458 6.45 -12.74 -9.30
CA ALA A 458 5.38 -11.78 -9.54
C ALA A 458 5.88 -10.33 -9.36
N ARG A 459 5.36 -9.41 -10.19
CA ARG A 459 5.56 -7.97 -9.99
C ARG A 459 4.99 -7.54 -8.64
N TYR A 460 5.58 -6.51 -8.07
CA TYR A 460 5.06 -5.93 -6.84
C TYR A 460 3.69 -5.27 -7.06
N THR A 461 2.78 -5.52 -6.13
CA THR A 461 1.58 -4.70 -5.88
C THR A 461 1.90 -3.67 -4.79
N GLU A 462 1.00 -2.70 -4.51
CA GLU A 462 1.20 -1.84 -3.33
C GLU A 462 1.33 -2.66 -2.05
N ALA A 463 0.50 -3.70 -1.89
CA ALA A 463 0.53 -4.58 -0.73
C ALA A 463 1.86 -5.32 -0.58
N SER A 464 2.34 -5.98 -1.63
CA SER A 464 3.59 -6.74 -1.57
C SER A 464 4.83 -5.83 -1.51
N LEU A 465 4.78 -4.60 -2.06
CA LEU A 465 5.85 -3.63 -1.90
C LEU A 465 5.94 -3.13 -0.45
N ILE A 466 4.80 -2.80 0.19
CA ILE A 466 4.77 -2.41 1.60
C ILE A 466 5.33 -3.52 2.48
N LYS A 467 4.92 -4.78 2.21
CA LYS A 467 5.44 -5.95 2.90
C LYS A 467 6.96 -6.05 2.76
N ALA A 468 7.48 -5.91 1.55
CA ALA A 468 8.93 -5.96 1.29
C ALA A 468 9.68 -4.80 1.98
N LEU A 469 9.16 -3.58 1.92
CA LEU A 469 9.75 -2.42 2.62
C LEU A 469 9.81 -2.65 4.13
N GLU A 470 8.73 -3.19 4.71
CA GLU A 470 8.67 -3.54 6.13
C GLU A 470 9.67 -4.65 6.50
N GLU A 471 9.73 -5.72 5.70
CA GLU A 471 10.66 -6.85 5.92
C GLU A 471 12.14 -6.41 5.81
N TYR A 472 12.43 -5.47 4.92
CA TYR A 472 13.76 -4.86 4.79
C TYR A 472 14.05 -3.76 5.81
N GLY A 473 13.10 -3.39 6.69
CA GLY A 473 13.24 -2.32 7.64
C GLY A 473 13.30 -0.91 7.03
N ILE A 474 12.79 -0.74 5.80
CA ILE A 474 12.84 0.52 5.04
C ILE A 474 11.54 1.27 5.18
N GLY A 475 11.63 2.51 5.63
CA GLY A 475 10.47 3.34 5.93
C GLY A 475 9.86 3.03 7.31
N ARG A 476 8.83 3.78 7.66
CA ARG A 476 8.10 3.68 8.93
C ARG A 476 6.61 3.91 8.66
N PRO A 477 5.72 3.68 9.62
CA PRO A 477 4.26 3.87 9.45
C PRO A 477 3.87 5.16 8.74
N SER A 478 4.55 6.26 9.01
CA SER A 478 4.28 7.56 8.38
C SER A 478 4.74 7.67 6.92
N THR A 479 5.63 6.80 6.43
CA THR A 479 6.29 6.97 5.13
C THR A 479 5.85 6.02 4.03
N TYR A 480 5.25 4.86 4.33
CA TYR A 480 4.87 3.87 3.30
C TYR A 480 3.97 4.44 2.21
N ALA A 481 2.82 5.01 2.59
CA ALA A 481 1.86 5.57 1.65
C ALA A 481 2.44 6.79 0.89
N ALA A 482 3.23 7.63 1.57
CA ALA A 482 3.90 8.78 0.98
C ALA A 482 4.92 8.36 -0.08
N THR A 483 5.71 7.32 0.18
CA THR A 483 6.70 6.77 -0.75
C THR A 483 6.04 6.27 -2.02
N ILE A 484 5.01 5.43 -1.92
CA ILE A 484 4.28 4.92 -3.09
C ILE A 484 3.64 6.06 -3.89
N THR A 485 3.05 7.03 -3.21
CA THR A 485 2.48 8.22 -3.86
C THR A 485 3.55 8.99 -4.61
N THR A 486 4.71 9.18 -4.01
CA THR A 486 5.82 9.95 -4.60
C THR A 486 6.38 9.25 -5.84
N ILE A 487 6.72 7.96 -5.76
CA ILE A 487 7.30 7.23 -6.90
C ILE A 487 6.35 7.13 -8.09
N THR A 488 5.04 7.08 -7.84
CA THR A 488 4.02 7.07 -8.90
C THR A 488 3.73 8.46 -9.46
N SER A 489 3.70 9.50 -8.61
CA SER A 489 3.46 10.89 -9.06
C SER A 489 4.63 11.50 -9.85
N HIS A 490 5.86 11.05 -9.57
CA HIS A 490 7.05 11.41 -10.34
C HIS A 490 7.29 10.53 -11.57
N GLU A 491 6.34 9.65 -11.88
CA GLU A 491 6.40 8.77 -13.05
C GLU A 491 7.61 7.81 -13.09
N TYR A 492 8.22 7.52 -11.94
CA TYR A 492 9.26 6.46 -11.87
C TYR A 492 8.66 5.08 -11.99
N VAL A 493 7.43 4.95 -11.50
CA VAL A 493 6.64 3.72 -11.50
C VAL A 493 5.23 4.03 -11.96
N LYS A 494 4.67 3.17 -12.80
CA LYS A 494 3.25 3.22 -13.21
C LYS A 494 2.49 2.02 -12.64
N ARG A 495 1.17 2.16 -12.57
CA ARG A 495 0.27 1.05 -12.23
C ARG A 495 -0.25 0.42 -13.50
N GLU A 496 -0.09 -0.90 -13.61
CA GLU A 496 -0.73 -1.73 -14.62
C GLU A 496 -1.64 -2.73 -13.90
N GLY A 497 -2.94 -2.47 -13.91
CA GLY A 497 -3.88 -3.17 -13.03
C GLY A 497 -3.52 -2.97 -11.56
N LYS A 498 -3.24 -4.06 -10.85
CA LYS A 498 -2.77 -4.04 -9.45
C LYS A 498 -1.24 -3.95 -9.33
N SER A 499 -0.50 -4.19 -10.42
CA SER A 499 0.96 -4.27 -10.43
C SER A 499 1.62 -2.91 -10.53
N LEU A 500 2.77 -2.77 -9.87
CA LEU A 500 3.68 -1.64 -9.99
C LEU A 500 4.79 -2.02 -10.98
N VAL A 501 4.88 -1.26 -12.07
CA VAL A 501 5.83 -1.51 -13.15
C VAL A 501 6.76 -0.30 -13.28
N PRO A 502 8.08 -0.48 -13.37
CA PRO A 502 8.97 0.65 -13.57
C PRO A 502 8.72 1.27 -14.94
N THR A 503 8.86 2.58 -15.03
CA THR A 503 8.94 3.27 -16.31
C THR A 503 10.39 3.30 -16.76
N GLU A 504 10.63 3.60 -18.03
CA GLU A 504 11.98 3.82 -18.51
C GLU A 504 12.71 4.93 -17.71
N LEU A 505 11.99 5.99 -17.34
CA LEU A 505 12.51 7.02 -16.46
C LEU A 505 12.96 6.45 -15.10
N GLY A 506 12.17 5.54 -14.52
CA GLY A 506 12.51 4.84 -13.29
C GLY A 506 13.77 3.99 -13.45
N GLU A 507 13.88 3.24 -14.53
CA GLU A 507 15.04 2.40 -14.84
C GLU A 507 16.31 3.22 -15.04
N VAL A 508 16.28 4.24 -15.91
CA VAL A 508 17.44 5.11 -16.18
C VAL A 508 17.90 5.83 -14.92
N THR A 509 16.94 6.34 -14.12
CA THR A 509 17.26 6.99 -12.84
C THR A 509 17.87 6.01 -11.85
N THR A 510 17.31 4.80 -11.73
CA THR A 510 17.82 3.76 -10.83
C THR A 510 19.22 3.31 -11.23
N ASN A 511 19.48 3.11 -12.52
CA ASN A 511 20.78 2.69 -13.02
C ASN A 511 21.85 3.77 -12.75
N LEU A 512 21.52 5.06 -13.01
CA LEU A 512 22.39 6.17 -12.62
C LEU A 512 22.68 6.17 -11.11
N MET A 513 21.66 5.94 -10.31
CA MET A 513 21.83 5.90 -8.84
C MET A 513 22.63 4.68 -8.38
N LYS A 514 22.43 3.51 -8.94
CA LYS A 514 23.23 2.30 -8.65
C LYS A 514 24.71 2.51 -8.97
N GLU A 515 24.99 3.17 -10.08
CA GLU A 515 26.37 3.42 -10.55
C GLU A 515 27.09 4.50 -9.74
N ARG A 516 26.43 5.64 -9.52
CA ARG A 516 27.07 6.84 -8.95
C ARG A 516 26.82 7.01 -7.46
N PHE A 517 25.74 6.50 -6.92
CA PHE A 517 25.33 6.63 -5.51
C PHE A 517 24.91 5.29 -4.91
N PRO A 518 25.75 4.23 -5.00
CA PRO A 518 25.36 2.88 -4.60
C PRO A 518 24.91 2.79 -3.15
N LYS A 519 25.50 3.59 -2.22
CA LYS A 519 25.10 3.63 -0.81
C LYS A 519 23.66 4.15 -0.64
N ILE A 520 23.27 5.22 -1.36
CA ILE A 520 21.95 5.86 -1.21
C ILE A 520 20.80 4.95 -1.61
N VAL A 521 21.03 4.08 -2.58
CA VAL A 521 20.02 3.11 -3.04
C VAL A 521 20.24 1.70 -2.46
N ASN A 522 21.14 1.54 -1.49
CA ASN A 522 21.38 0.26 -0.84
C ASN A 522 20.34 -0.02 0.23
N VAL A 523 19.71 -1.19 0.16
CA VAL A 523 18.69 -1.66 1.09
C VAL A 523 19.22 -1.71 2.53
N LYS A 524 20.37 -2.36 2.75
CA LYS A 524 20.98 -2.51 4.08
C LYS A 524 21.38 -1.16 4.68
N PHE A 525 21.97 -0.29 3.88
CA PHE A 525 22.36 1.05 4.32
C PHE A 525 21.14 1.89 4.71
N THR A 526 20.05 1.80 3.93
CA THR A 526 18.83 2.55 4.24
C THR A 526 18.15 2.01 5.50
N ASN A 527 18.15 0.69 5.71
CA ASN A 527 17.68 0.08 6.96
C ASN A 527 18.50 0.57 8.14
N GLN A 528 19.84 0.51 8.04
CA GLN A 528 20.72 0.97 9.12
C GLN A 528 20.45 2.42 9.49
N MET A 529 20.24 3.29 8.51
CA MET A 529 19.91 4.69 8.73
C MET A 529 18.54 4.88 9.45
N GLU A 530 17.56 4.02 9.14
CA GLU A 530 16.27 4.04 9.86
C GLU A 530 16.43 3.55 11.30
N GLU A 531 17.29 2.55 11.55
CA GLU A 531 17.62 2.06 12.89
C GLU A 531 18.41 3.12 13.70
N ASP A 532 19.31 3.84 13.06
CA ASP A 532 20.08 4.90 13.72
C ASP A 532 19.17 6.09 14.10
N LEU A 533 18.20 6.42 13.25
CA LEU A 533 17.15 7.39 13.60
C LEU A 533 16.27 6.93 14.78
N ASP A 534 15.99 5.62 14.89
CA ASP A 534 15.28 5.07 16.04
C ASP A 534 16.13 5.07 17.33
N LYS A 535 17.46 4.99 17.22
CA LYS A 535 18.37 5.18 18.36
C LYS A 535 18.40 6.64 18.84
N VAL A 536 18.35 7.61 17.92
CA VAL A 536 18.16 9.03 18.28
C VAL A 536 16.84 9.22 19.03
N GLU A 537 15.78 8.60 18.58
CA GLU A 537 14.47 8.64 19.25
C GLU A 537 14.49 8.10 20.67
N LYS A 538 15.37 7.12 20.95
CA LYS A 538 15.59 6.52 22.27
C LYS A 538 16.64 7.26 23.11
N GLY A 539 17.19 8.36 22.61
CA GLY A 539 18.26 9.11 23.29
C GLY A 539 19.59 8.37 23.39
N THR A 540 19.81 7.30 22.62
CA THR A 540 21.03 6.48 22.65
C THR A 540 22.06 6.87 21.59
N GLU A 541 21.71 7.74 20.65
CA GLU A 541 22.59 8.27 19.60
C GLU A 541 22.37 9.78 19.42
N GLU A 542 23.45 10.50 19.19
CA GLU A 542 23.44 11.95 19.01
C GLU A 542 23.19 12.27 17.53
N TRP A 543 22.13 13.04 17.24
CA TRP A 543 21.65 13.27 15.88
C TRP A 543 22.60 14.07 14.98
N HIS A 544 23.43 14.96 15.54
CA HIS A 544 24.44 15.70 14.75
C HIS A 544 25.54 14.76 14.27
N ALA A 545 25.99 13.82 15.12
CA ALA A 545 26.97 12.81 14.75
C ALA A 545 26.48 11.92 13.62
N LEU A 546 25.20 11.50 13.67
CA LEU A 546 24.53 10.77 12.59
C LEU A 546 24.57 11.56 11.28
N LEU A 547 24.25 12.85 11.31
CA LEU A 547 24.25 13.70 10.12
C LEU A 547 25.64 13.92 9.56
N ASP A 548 26.65 14.11 10.39
CA ASP A 548 28.03 14.34 9.97
C ASP A 548 28.62 13.10 9.30
N ASN A 549 28.44 11.93 9.93
CA ASN A 549 28.85 10.64 9.37
C ASN A 549 28.22 10.37 7.98
N PHE A 550 26.95 10.71 7.83
CA PHE A 550 26.27 10.57 6.54
C PHE A 550 26.80 11.57 5.52
N TYR A 551 26.86 12.87 5.90
CA TYR A 551 27.09 13.95 4.95
C TYR A 551 28.51 13.94 4.38
N GLY A 552 29.52 13.60 5.16
CA GLY A 552 30.92 13.57 4.71
C GLY A 552 31.11 12.65 3.50
N ASP A 553 30.62 11.44 3.55
CA ASP A 553 30.67 10.46 2.45
C ASP A 553 29.76 10.85 1.28
N PHE A 554 28.58 11.37 1.58
CA PHE A 554 27.63 11.81 0.57
C PHE A 554 28.14 12.96 -0.29
N ASP A 555 28.73 13.99 0.33
CA ASP A 555 29.28 15.16 -0.38
C ASP A 555 30.48 14.80 -1.27
N LYS A 556 31.39 13.93 -0.77
CA LYS A 556 32.50 13.38 -1.58
C LYS A 556 31.97 12.62 -2.80
N THR A 557 31.00 11.75 -2.62
CA THR A 557 30.39 10.96 -3.69
C THR A 557 29.70 11.86 -4.72
N LEU A 558 28.97 12.89 -4.26
CA LEU A 558 28.29 13.83 -5.13
C LEU A 558 29.27 14.68 -5.96
N LYS A 559 30.36 15.16 -5.35
CA LYS A 559 31.41 15.90 -6.06
C LYS A 559 32.05 15.04 -7.15
N LYS A 560 32.38 13.78 -6.83
CA LYS A 560 32.92 12.83 -7.81
C LYS A 560 31.94 12.59 -8.95
N ALA A 561 30.68 12.29 -8.66
CA ALA A 561 29.65 12.06 -9.67
C ALA A 561 29.42 13.28 -10.58
N LYS A 562 29.51 14.50 -10.04
CA LYS A 562 29.44 15.74 -10.86
C LYS A 562 30.60 15.87 -11.82
N ALA A 563 31.84 15.58 -11.36
CA ALA A 563 33.04 15.63 -12.19
C ALA A 563 33.01 14.55 -13.28
N ASP A 564 32.74 13.29 -12.89
CA ASP A 564 32.71 12.14 -13.82
C ASP A 564 31.65 12.30 -14.93
N MET A 565 30.60 13.03 -14.66
CA MET A 565 29.48 13.23 -15.59
C MET A 565 29.45 14.65 -16.17
N GLU A 566 30.55 15.42 -16.13
CA GLU A 566 30.57 16.71 -16.75
C GLU A 566 30.30 16.59 -18.27
N GLY A 567 29.42 17.42 -18.81
CA GLY A 567 28.99 17.35 -20.20
C GLY A 567 28.08 16.17 -20.58
N VAL A 568 27.98 15.14 -19.75
CA VAL A 568 27.15 13.95 -20.03
C VAL A 568 25.68 14.22 -19.69
N LYS A 569 24.77 13.84 -20.59
CA LYS A 569 23.33 13.85 -20.38
C LYS A 569 22.75 12.50 -20.82
N LEU A 570 21.98 11.88 -19.96
CA LEU A 570 21.30 10.63 -20.27
C LEU A 570 20.00 10.94 -21.03
N HIS A 571 19.78 10.20 -22.11
CA HIS A 571 18.58 10.33 -22.93
C HIS A 571 17.66 9.15 -22.61
N LEU A 572 16.38 9.46 -22.42
CA LEU A 572 15.33 8.45 -22.43
C LEU A 572 15.08 8.04 -23.89
N LYS A 573 14.71 6.80 -24.12
CA LYS A 573 14.18 6.41 -25.43
C LYS A 573 12.99 7.29 -25.73
N GLU A 574 13.02 7.95 -26.86
CA GLU A 574 11.92 8.77 -27.28
C GLU A 574 10.88 7.86 -27.93
N ASP A 575 9.62 7.90 -27.45
CA ASP A 575 8.53 7.16 -28.08
C ASP A 575 8.40 7.66 -29.52
N GLU A 576 8.78 6.84 -30.49
CA GLU A 576 8.61 7.15 -31.90
C GLU A 576 7.11 7.21 -32.24
N THR A 577 6.75 8.15 -33.10
CA THR A 577 5.38 8.27 -33.61
C THR A 577 5.36 7.89 -35.08
N ASP A 578 4.20 7.52 -35.61
CA ASP A 578 4.04 7.30 -37.06
C ASP A 578 4.07 8.59 -37.88
N ILE A 579 4.36 9.73 -37.25
CA ILE A 579 4.35 11.06 -37.87
C ILE A 579 5.72 11.38 -38.39
N ILE A 580 5.84 11.64 -39.67
CA ILE A 580 7.05 12.13 -40.32
C ILE A 580 7.07 13.65 -40.27
N CYS A 581 8.20 14.23 -39.94
CA CYS A 581 8.40 15.66 -39.90
C CYS A 581 8.29 16.25 -41.33
N ASP A 582 7.33 17.14 -41.53
CA ASP A 582 7.09 17.84 -42.81
C ASP A 582 8.21 18.79 -43.22
N LYS A 583 9.14 19.15 -42.29
CA LYS A 583 10.26 20.04 -42.53
C LYS A 583 11.56 19.35 -42.91
N CYS A 584 11.81 18.14 -42.42
CA CYS A 584 13.08 17.46 -42.58
C CYS A 584 13.01 15.94 -42.81
N GLY A 585 11.81 15.36 -42.93
CA GLY A 585 11.59 13.95 -43.24
C GLY A 585 11.92 12.96 -42.13
N ARG A 586 12.38 13.41 -40.94
CA ARG A 586 12.69 12.52 -39.82
C ARG A 586 11.40 12.08 -39.10
N GLN A 587 11.37 10.86 -38.59
CA GLN A 587 10.26 10.38 -37.76
C GLN A 587 10.20 11.21 -36.47
N MET A 588 9.00 11.71 -36.15
CA MET A 588 8.81 12.54 -34.95
C MET A 588 8.63 11.72 -33.71
N VAL A 589 8.99 12.27 -32.57
CA VAL A 589 9.03 11.60 -31.26
C VAL A 589 8.21 12.36 -30.26
N VAL A 590 7.65 11.60 -29.27
CA VAL A 590 6.94 12.20 -28.14
C VAL A 590 7.94 12.69 -27.10
N LYS A 591 7.90 13.98 -26.79
CA LYS A 591 8.69 14.61 -25.72
C LYS A 591 7.78 15.13 -24.60
N VAL A 592 8.31 15.21 -23.39
CA VAL A 592 7.61 15.77 -22.24
C VAL A 592 8.19 17.14 -21.89
N GLY A 593 7.36 18.18 -21.97
CA GLY A 593 7.73 19.55 -21.65
C GLY A 593 7.03 20.09 -20.40
N ARG A 594 7.27 21.36 -20.10
CA ARG A 594 6.66 22.07 -18.92
C ARG A 594 5.13 21.99 -18.91
N TYR A 595 4.50 21.92 -20.06
CA TYR A 595 3.05 21.93 -20.24
C TYR A 595 2.45 20.55 -20.58
N GLY A 596 3.25 19.48 -20.49
CA GLY A 596 2.83 18.12 -20.81
C GLY A 596 3.54 17.52 -22.03
N LYS A 597 2.99 16.42 -22.56
CA LYS A 597 3.53 15.74 -23.75
C LYS A 597 3.32 16.59 -25.01
N PHE A 598 4.31 16.58 -25.91
CA PHE A 598 4.24 17.16 -27.24
C PHE A 598 5.05 16.29 -28.21
N ILE A 599 4.76 16.39 -29.50
CA ILE A 599 5.49 15.67 -30.53
C ILE A 599 6.49 16.63 -31.14
N ALA A 600 7.76 16.24 -31.21
CA ALA A 600 8.84 17.07 -31.70
C ALA A 600 9.71 16.32 -32.71
N CYS A 601 10.29 17.05 -33.61
CA CYS A 601 11.31 16.49 -34.48
C CYS A 601 12.60 16.20 -33.67
N PRO A 602 13.21 15.02 -33.81
CA PRO A 602 14.48 14.71 -33.14
C PRO A 602 15.66 15.51 -33.67
N GLY A 603 15.53 16.17 -34.84
CA GLY A 603 16.54 17.01 -35.44
C GLY A 603 16.75 18.37 -34.76
N TYR A 604 16.22 18.61 -33.56
CA TYR A 604 16.51 19.84 -32.81
C TYR A 604 18.01 19.91 -32.43
N PRO A 605 18.69 21.07 -32.54
CA PRO A 605 18.18 22.42 -32.80
C PRO A 605 18.00 22.81 -34.28
N GLU A 606 18.45 21.99 -35.22
CA GLU A 606 18.39 22.26 -36.65
C GLU A 606 16.96 22.32 -37.18
N CYS A 607 16.13 21.37 -36.76
CA CYS A 607 14.71 21.34 -37.04
C CYS A 607 13.89 21.55 -35.76
N LYS A 608 13.17 22.67 -35.71
CA LYS A 608 12.36 23.09 -34.54
C LYS A 608 10.89 22.73 -34.69
N ASN A 609 10.55 21.71 -35.50
CA ASN A 609 9.17 21.33 -35.72
C ASN A 609 8.55 20.68 -34.49
N ILE A 610 7.41 21.19 -34.05
CA ILE A 610 6.67 20.74 -32.87
C ILE A 610 5.19 20.63 -33.22
N ILE A 611 4.58 19.48 -32.83
CA ILE A 611 3.15 19.24 -33.00
C ILE A 611 2.55 18.96 -31.62
N LYS A 612 1.33 19.42 -31.40
CA LYS A 612 0.62 19.15 -30.16
C LYS A 612 0.35 17.65 -30.00
N TYR A 613 0.76 17.07 -28.88
CA TYR A 613 0.42 15.70 -28.53
C TYR A 613 -1.07 15.57 -28.28
N VAL A 614 -1.70 14.62 -28.96
CA VAL A 614 -3.12 14.35 -28.85
C VAL A 614 -3.30 12.87 -28.52
N GLU A 615 -3.90 12.59 -27.36
CA GLU A 615 -4.16 11.25 -26.91
C GLU A 615 -5.39 10.71 -27.65
N LYS A 616 -5.18 9.71 -28.54
CA LYS A 616 -6.23 9.08 -29.32
C LYS A 616 -6.89 7.95 -28.53
N THR A 617 -8.21 7.78 -28.68
CA THR A 617 -8.96 6.68 -28.04
C THR A 617 -8.86 5.36 -28.83
N GLY A 618 -8.33 5.39 -30.05
CA GLY A 618 -8.37 4.25 -30.99
C GLY A 618 -9.73 4.11 -31.69
N VAL A 619 -10.73 4.93 -31.36
CA VAL A 619 -12.08 4.88 -31.92
C VAL A 619 -12.23 5.96 -33.00
N LYS A 620 -12.91 5.64 -34.10
CA LYS A 620 -13.21 6.60 -35.17
C LYS A 620 -14.47 7.41 -34.83
N CYS A 621 -14.46 8.68 -35.22
CA CYS A 621 -15.58 9.58 -35.01
C CYS A 621 -16.83 9.11 -35.77
N PRO A 622 -18.00 8.95 -35.09
CA PRO A 622 -19.18 8.49 -35.74
C PRO A 622 -19.77 9.50 -36.74
N LYS A 623 -19.39 10.79 -36.66
CA LYS A 623 -19.87 11.84 -37.58
C LYS A 623 -19.01 11.99 -38.85
N CYS A 624 -17.69 11.85 -38.74
CA CYS A 624 -16.83 12.17 -39.88
C CYS A 624 -15.67 11.18 -40.14
N GLY A 625 -15.62 10.07 -39.40
CA GLY A 625 -14.55 9.06 -39.54
C GLY A 625 -13.17 9.46 -39.04
N GLY A 626 -12.96 10.70 -38.58
CA GLY A 626 -11.71 11.16 -37.95
C GLY A 626 -11.45 10.46 -36.62
N ASP A 627 -10.29 10.69 -36.01
CA ASP A 627 -9.99 10.06 -34.71
C ASP A 627 -10.77 10.74 -33.58
N VAL A 628 -11.27 9.95 -32.62
CA VAL A 628 -11.77 10.50 -31.37
C VAL A 628 -10.60 10.64 -30.38
N ILE A 629 -10.46 11.83 -29.81
CA ILE A 629 -9.34 12.23 -28.96
C ILE A 629 -9.80 12.62 -27.57
N ILE A 630 -8.93 12.39 -26.59
CA ILE A 630 -9.16 12.77 -25.20
C ILE A 630 -8.84 14.25 -25.02
N LYS A 631 -9.81 15.01 -24.54
CA LYS A 631 -9.69 16.43 -24.20
C LYS A 631 -9.94 16.66 -22.72
N ARG A 632 -9.44 17.77 -22.19
CA ARG A 632 -9.65 18.17 -20.79
C ARG A 632 -10.16 19.60 -20.71
N THR A 633 -11.15 19.82 -19.86
CA THR A 633 -11.65 21.16 -19.54
C THR A 633 -10.62 21.95 -18.72
N LYS A 634 -10.83 23.25 -18.50
CA LYS A 634 -10.03 24.08 -17.58
C LYS A 634 -9.98 23.53 -16.17
N THR A 635 -11.03 22.81 -15.74
CA THR A 635 -11.14 22.11 -14.46
C THR A 635 -10.58 20.69 -14.49
N LYS A 636 -9.81 20.31 -15.51
CA LYS A 636 -9.19 18.98 -15.72
C LYS A 636 -10.18 17.82 -15.92
N ARG A 637 -11.48 18.08 -16.11
CA ARG A 637 -12.47 17.03 -16.40
C ARG A 637 -12.28 16.51 -17.84
N ILE A 638 -12.23 15.18 -17.98
CA ILE A 638 -12.03 14.52 -19.29
C ILE A 638 -13.33 14.52 -20.08
N PHE A 639 -13.23 14.81 -21.39
CA PHE A 639 -14.26 14.59 -22.40
C PHE A 639 -13.61 14.12 -23.70
N TYR A 640 -14.40 13.58 -24.59
CA TYR A 640 -13.96 12.99 -25.84
C TYR A 640 -14.48 13.85 -26.99
N GLY A 641 -13.63 14.14 -27.96
CA GLY A 641 -14.00 15.00 -29.09
C GLY A 641 -13.32 14.58 -30.38
N CYS A 642 -13.84 15.00 -31.51
CA CYS A 642 -13.23 14.71 -32.80
C CYS A 642 -11.93 15.46 -33.01
N SER A 643 -10.94 14.80 -33.64
CA SER A 643 -9.67 15.42 -34.06
C SER A 643 -9.88 16.50 -35.14
N ASN A 644 -10.94 16.39 -35.90
CA ASN A 644 -11.26 17.32 -37.02
C ASN A 644 -12.02 18.59 -36.59
N TYR A 645 -12.11 18.85 -35.28
CA TYR A 645 -12.67 20.10 -34.78
C TYR A 645 -11.86 21.31 -35.30
N PRO A 646 -12.45 22.40 -35.78
CA PRO A 646 -13.90 22.75 -35.76
C PRO A 646 -14.76 22.21 -36.90
N LYS A 647 -14.18 21.54 -37.93
CA LYS A 647 -14.96 20.99 -39.04
C LYS A 647 -15.96 19.90 -38.62
N CYS A 648 -15.70 19.22 -37.51
CA CYS A 648 -16.60 18.24 -36.90
C CYS A 648 -16.75 18.57 -35.43
N ASP A 649 -17.99 18.76 -35.00
CA ASP A 649 -18.37 19.18 -33.64
C ASP A 649 -18.64 18.01 -32.67
N PHE A 650 -18.30 16.79 -33.05
CA PHE A 650 -18.52 15.63 -32.21
C PHE A 650 -17.87 15.75 -30.85
N VAL A 651 -18.66 15.62 -29.79
CA VAL A 651 -18.25 15.65 -28.37
C VAL A 651 -19.04 14.59 -27.58
N SER A 652 -18.35 13.92 -26.66
CA SER A 652 -18.98 12.98 -25.70
C SER A 652 -18.33 13.13 -24.33
N TRP A 653 -19.14 13.07 -23.27
CA TRP A 653 -18.66 12.93 -21.88
C TRP A 653 -18.44 11.47 -21.48
N ASN A 654 -18.96 10.53 -22.27
CA ASN A 654 -18.82 9.11 -22.07
C ASN A 654 -17.69 8.57 -22.96
N GLU A 655 -16.96 7.60 -22.47
CA GLU A 655 -15.84 6.98 -23.15
C GLU A 655 -16.33 6.14 -24.34
N PRO A 656 -15.88 6.44 -25.58
CA PRO A 656 -16.21 5.63 -26.74
C PRO A 656 -15.45 4.30 -26.68
N THR A 657 -16.08 3.22 -27.14
CA THR A 657 -15.48 1.88 -27.21
C THR A 657 -15.33 1.43 -28.65
N ASN A 658 -14.48 0.40 -28.89
CA ASN A 658 -14.36 -0.22 -30.21
C ASN A 658 -15.52 -1.17 -30.55
N GLU A 659 -16.44 -1.38 -29.60
CA GLU A 659 -17.59 -2.25 -29.80
C GLU A 659 -18.66 -1.54 -30.61
N LYS A 660 -19.23 -2.28 -31.55
CA LYS A 660 -20.37 -1.82 -32.36
C LYS A 660 -21.70 -2.29 -31.76
N CYS A 661 -22.70 -1.46 -31.87
CA CYS A 661 -24.05 -1.79 -31.46
C CYS A 661 -24.61 -2.92 -32.35
N PRO A 662 -25.08 -4.02 -31.77
CA PRO A 662 -25.63 -5.13 -32.56
C PRO A 662 -26.97 -4.78 -33.26
N GLN A 663 -27.67 -3.71 -32.83
CA GLN A 663 -28.93 -3.29 -33.43
C GLN A 663 -28.75 -2.32 -34.59
N CYS A 664 -27.82 -1.38 -34.53
CA CYS A 664 -27.66 -0.34 -35.54
C CYS A 664 -26.24 -0.16 -36.09
N GLY A 665 -25.27 -0.96 -35.64
CA GLY A 665 -23.87 -0.84 -36.06
C GLY A 665 -23.12 0.39 -35.52
N GLY A 666 -23.79 1.27 -34.77
CA GLY A 666 -23.19 2.46 -34.15
C GLY A 666 -22.19 2.11 -33.05
N ILE A 667 -21.38 3.08 -32.66
CA ILE A 667 -20.33 2.92 -31.60
C ILE A 667 -21.04 2.87 -30.23
N LEU A 668 -20.58 1.96 -29.36
CA LEU A 668 -21.02 1.91 -27.97
C LEU A 668 -20.16 2.83 -27.09
N PHE A 669 -20.82 3.47 -26.14
CA PHE A 669 -20.17 4.36 -25.15
C PHE A 669 -20.30 3.79 -23.75
N LYS A 670 -19.23 3.90 -22.95
CA LYS A 670 -19.18 3.44 -21.58
C LYS A 670 -19.64 4.53 -20.62
N LYS A 671 -20.79 4.31 -19.97
CA LYS A 671 -21.30 5.18 -18.92
C LYS A 671 -20.65 4.79 -17.59
N LYS A 672 -20.05 5.75 -16.89
CA LYS A 672 -19.46 5.56 -15.56
C LYS A 672 -20.56 5.44 -14.51
N GLY A 673 -20.54 4.38 -13.69
CA GLY A 673 -21.51 4.15 -12.62
C GLY A 673 -21.08 2.98 -11.74
N LYS A 674 -21.88 2.66 -10.70
CA LYS A 674 -21.62 1.48 -9.83
C LYS A 674 -21.61 0.15 -10.62
N LYS A 675 -22.36 0.09 -11.72
CA LYS A 675 -22.27 -0.96 -12.73
C LYS A 675 -22.01 -0.24 -14.07
N PRO A 676 -20.81 -0.34 -14.66
CA PRO A 676 -20.55 0.29 -15.94
C PRO A 676 -21.45 -0.32 -17.01
N THR A 677 -22.11 0.54 -17.75
CA THR A 677 -23.07 0.13 -18.82
C THR A 677 -22.53 0.64 -20.14
N LEU A 678 -22.57 -0.19 -21.16
CA LEU A 678 -22.36 0.22 -22.54
C LEU A 678 -23.76 0.59 -23.14
N PHE A 679 -23.81 1.71 -23.83
CA PHE A 679 -25.01 2.18 -24.49
C PHE A 679 -24.70 2.73 -25.86
N CYS A 680 -25.64 2.58 -26.77
CA CYS A 680 -25.56 3.17 -28.09
C CYS A 680 -26.05 4.62 -28.07
N ALA A 681 -25.27 5.54 -28.62
CA ALA A 681 -25.62 6.96 -28.68
C ALA A 681 -26.31 7.34 -30.01
N THR A 682 -26.57 6.38 -30.89
CA THR A 682 -27.33 6.61 -32.11
C THR A 682 -28.79 6.92 -31.77
N GLU A 683 -29.28 8.04 -32.28
CA GLU A 683 -30.64 8.54 -32.04
C GLU A 683 -31.67 7.47 -32.40
N GLY A 684 -32.60 7.15 -31.48
CA GLY A 684 -33.63 6.13 -31.66
C GLY A 684 -33.22 4.68 -31.42
N CYS A 685 -31.91 4.37 -31.18
CA CYS A 685 -31.46 2.97 -31.02
C CYS A 685 -31.77 2.37 -29.64
N GLY A 686 -31.58 3.12 -28.56
CA GLY A 686 -31.89 2.69 -27.19
C GLY A 686 -31.12 1.46 -26.63
N TYR A 687 -30.21 0.84 -27.39
CA TYR A 687 -29.49 -0.36 -26.96
C TYR A 687 -28.58 -0.10 -25.77
N THR A 688 -28.69 -0.95 -24.75
CA THR A 688 -27.80 -0.95 -23.57
C THR A 688 -27.41 -2.38 -23.18
N LYS A 689 -26.17 -2.58 -22.75
CA LYS A 689 -25.73 -3.84 -22.12
C LYS A 689 -24.85 -3.52 -20.91
N THR A 690 -24.80 -4.44 -19.96
CA THR A 690 -23.80 -4.36 -18.87
C THR A 690 -22.40 -4.53 -19.48
N ALA A 691 -21.45 -3.68 -19.14
CA ALA A 691 -20.08 -3.88 -19.56
C ALA A 691 -19.50 -5.06 -18.78
N ASP A 692 -19.01 -6.08 -19.47
CA ASP A 692 -18.27 -7.17 -18.85
C ASP A 692 -17.04 -6.60 -18.16
N THR A 693 -16.75 -7.10 -16.96
CA THR A 693 -15.65 -6.59 -16.10
C THR A 693 -14.28 -7.14 -16.50
N ASP A 694 -14.17 -7.86 -17.62
CA ASP A 694 -12.98 -8.63 -18.00
C ASP A 694 -11.99 -7.91 -18.92
N ASP A 695 -12.19 -6.62 -19.22
CA ASP A 695 -11.18 -5.81 -19.93
C ASP A 695 -10.56 -4.74 -19.00
N LYS A 696 -9.64 -5.21 -18.15
CA LYS A 696 -8.62 -4.36 -17.51
C LYS A 696 -7.29 -5.08 -17.38
#